data_5b08d4b387798b86cbdcfe32c5b4134c
#
_entry.id   5b08d4b387798b86cbdcfe32c5b4134c
#
_cell.length_a   1.000
_cell.length_b   1.000
_cell.length_c   1.000
_cell.angle_alpha   90.00
_cell.angle_beta   90.00
_cell.angle_gamma   90.00
#
_symmetry.space_group_name_H-M   'P 1'
#
loop_
_entity.id
_entity.type
_entity.pdbx_description
1 polymer ?
#
loop_
_entity_poly.entity_id
_entity_poly.type
_entity_poly.pdbx_seq_one_letter_code
_entity_poly.pdbx_strand_id
1 'polypeptide(L)'
;KQGPYKLTSGDGSRDIIILAGSERVWLNGLRMVRGENNDYTIDYAIGELTFMPRHLVHFDSDIYVEYQYSDAQYNRSVLGTSMKRDLRNKGNIQLSWLREFDQALAGEDQIDGEIMNLFKNVGDKDVQISGAIQDTSGAYVFVDSIYVYNPAGTILGDHFNVAFTYDRFAGEYARKVTINGTLYYEWMGNNDLDQMRQTMDLYSPVRKLVKPESQQMVQAVGYYQLNDWINLSVELAVSDHDQNSYSSIDDADNQGIGHEVELSGQKIPLGEKIFFGYQVSDWARNSRFHTLQRDRSVNFYQDWNIPVSGKKRERLRNAGATLTIDSLGAVNGSFSQYEIGSALRKRMLMDFHGTTAVVPSVTGNFNQVLYGKDRFNQIDFAVRLLPGMVHPVINYSFESSEKAYQFEHITSGVEYSGEKLQTTVVIGRRENHLKIEDALLLSSRGYFSELDLRFQTRNGWNQSLIYRKRMKTYMLEEKDLNYDLAQARIFFRKPSHPFRLDVKIKLEETLTENRATVYDSVGVGLGTYRYDPQFEEYVPDPNGAYIAYTILTGSHEPTTQFEGIQRLEYDFGKRLNSKFKDVKYRLDWFWDFNGQNFSVNRYMEDDLNASTIIRSRSKLRHEWDYVNRTGRQIRTWWLSEKDLNNMDPRGADLRKNTELALDWLESISANMHAVVKLNQHDSKVESGFSHSRDRSAQGTWAEIGIKKRFSSLWQTEALLQSGYDTGKHQSSNYSADLRGIRLDILHFFSSKGRLQGRFEWSTVSLDSEAAYLPPEAVRGHALGDTRKANIQGHILLRQNFSINVTINYISDIRYDNFINIMGEIRAYF
;
A
#
# COMPACT_ATOMS: atom_id res chain seq x y z
N LYS A 1 -0.02 8.57 -14.51
CA LYS A 1 0.15 7.24 -13.92
C LYS A 1 -0.65 7.16 -12.63
N GLN A 2 -1.47 6.12 -12.44
CA GLN A 2 -2.27 5.92 -11.23
C GLN A 2 -1.43 5.38 -10.05
N GLY A 3 -0.25 4.96 -10.28
CA GLY A 3 0.70 4.36 -9.34
C GLY A 3 1.40 3.15 -9.95
N PRO A 4 2.06 2.32 -9.12
CA PRO A 4 2.31 2.61 -7.71
C PRO A 4 3.24 3.80 -7.50
N TYR A 5 3.00 4.55 -6.43
CA TYR A 5 3.87 5.62 -5.94
C TYR A 5 4.62 5.08 -4.72
N LYS A 6 5.93 5.07 -4.80
CA LYS A 6 6.80 4.60 -3.71
C LYS A 6 6.93 5.68 -2.64
N LEU A 7 6.60 5.34 -1.40
CA LEU A 7 6.80 6.18 -0.23
C LEU A 7 8.22 5.97 0.30
N THR A 8 8.83 7.03 0.83
CA THR A 8 10.25 7.05 1.24
C THR A 8 10.40 7.57 2.67
N SER A 9 11.45 7.14 3.38
CA SER A 9 11.83 7.76 4.66
C SER A 9 12.22 9.24 4.48
N GLY A 10 12.43 9.93 5.58
CA GLY A 10 12.85 11.34 5.59
C GLY A 10 14.21 11.56 4.92
N ASP A 11 15.09 10.57 4.88
CA ASP A 11 16.38 10.59 4.19
C ASP A 11 16.30 10.09 2.73
N GLY A 12 15.09 9.71 2.25
CA GLY A 12 14.82 9.27 0.89
C GLY A 12 14.97 7.76 0.65
N SER A 13 15.25 6.96 1.69
CA SER A 13 15.29 5.50 1.56
C SER A 13 13.92 4.95 1.15
N ARG A 14 13.92 3.98 0.24
CA ARG A 14 12.72 3.34 -0.28
C ARG A 14 12.34 2.05 0.46
N ASP A 15 13.21 1.57 1.34
CA ASP A 15 13.03 0.32 2.07
C ASP A 15 12.50 0.62 3.49
N ILE A 16 11.23 0.99 3.55
CA ILE A 16 10.53 1.32 4.80
C ILE A 16 9.23 0.53 4.94
N ILE A 17 8.87 0.22 6.17
CA ILE A 17 7.58 -0.40 6.51
C ILE A 17 6.67 0.71 7.04
N ILE A 18 5.56 0.94 6.36
CA ILE A 18 4.57 1.92 6.77
C ILE A 18 3.68 1.35 7.87
N LEU A 19 3.43 2.12 8.92
CA LEU A 19 2.48 1.72 9.96
C LEU A 19 1.05 1.74 9.43
N ALA A 20 0.40 0.58 9.47
CA ALA A 20 -0.92 0.40 8.86
C ALA A 20 -1.97 1.37 9.46
N GLY A 21 -2.64 2.14 8.59
CA GLY A 21 -3.67 3.10 8.98
C GLY A 21 -3.13 4.46 9.46
N SER A 22 -1.82 4.68 9.43
CA SER A 22 -1.22 5.98 9.77
C SER A 22 -1.28 6.96 8.61
N GLU A 23 -1.46 6.46 7.39
CA GLU A 23 -1.41 7.27 6.18
C GLU A 23 -2.60 8.22 6.04
N ARG A 24 -2.32 9.40 5.53
CA ARG A 24 -3.29 10.39 5.09
C ARG A 24 -2.88 10.87 3.71
N VAL A 25 -3.77 10.76 2.75
CA VAL A 25 -3.49 11.02 1.33
C VAL A 25 -4.34 12.18 0.85
N TRP A 26 -3.73 13.10 0.11
CA TRP A 26 -4.42 14.18 -0.60
C TRP A 26 -4.01 14.18 -2.07
N LEU A 27 -4.96 14.46 -2.92
CA LEU A 27 -4.78 14.69 -4.35
C LEU A 27 -5.36 16.08 -4.68
N ASN A 28 -4.51 16.98 -5.17
CA ASN A 28 -4.88 18.38 -5.46
C ASN A 28 -5.60 19.06 -4.25
N GLY A 29 -5.09 18.82 -3.03
CA GLY A 29 -5.65 19.35 -1.79
C GLY A 29 -6.88 18.64 -1.25
N LEU A 30 -7.51 17.74 -1.99
CA LEU A 30 -8.67 16.97 -1.54
C LEU A 30 -8.21 15.71 -0.81
N ARG A 31 -8.74 15.48 0.40
CA ARG A 31 -8.43 14.29 1.17
C ARG A 31 -9.07 13.05 0.54
N MET A 32 -8.24 12.02 0.31
CA MET A 32 -8.63 10.76 -0.31
C MET A 32 -8.99 9.71 0.74
N VAL A 33 -9.86 8.77 0.37
CA VAL A 33 -10.34 7.66 1.22
C VAL A 33 -9.77 6.34 0.73
N ARG A 34 -9.17 5.58 1.65
CA ARG A 34 -8.60 4.26 1.35
C ARG A 34 -9.68 3.24 0.98
N GLY A 35 -9.37 2.37 0.02
CA GLY A 35 -10.14 1.18 -0.37
C GLY A 35 -10.24 1.00 -1.87
N GLU A 36 -10.32 -0.25 -2.33
CA GLU A 36 -10.47 -0.59 -3.75
C GLU A 36 -11.73 0.01 -4.41
N ASN A 37 -12.78 0.24 -3.64
CA ASN A 37 -14.02 0.87 -4.11
C ASN A 37 -14.04 2.39 -3.84
N ASN A 38 -12.99 2.94 -3.24
CA ASN A 38 -12.82 4.35 -2.90
C ASN A 38 -11.75 4.97 -3.80
N ASP A 39 -10.76 5.66 -3.21
CA ASP A 39 -9.89 6.57 -3.95
C ASP A 39 -8.48 6.02 -4.15
N TYR A 40 -7.96 5.20 -3.21
CA TYR A 40 -6.62 4.59 -3.31
C TYR A 40 -6.49 3.29 -2.52
N THR A 41 -5.47 2.51 -2.86
CA THR A 41 -4.97 1.37 -2.07
C THR A 41 -3.51 1.59 -1.70
N ILE A 42 -3.06 0.95 -0.61
CA ILE A 42 -1.67 1.00 -0.15
C ILE A 42 -1.20 -0.40 0.24
N ASP A 43 0.00 -0.75 -0.18
CA ASP A 43 0.75 -1.89 0.32
C ASP A 43 1.74 -1.38 1.38
N TYR A 44 1.46 -1.69 2.64
CA TYR A 44 2.24 -1.21 3.78
C TYR A 44 3.62 -1.85 3.89
N ALA A 45 3.75 -3.11 3.45
CA ALA A 45 5.00 -3.86 3.56
C ALA A 45 6.09 -3.31 2.62
N ILE A 46 5.67 -2.87 1.44
CA ILE A 46 6.59 -2.31 0.44
C ILE A 46 6.40 -0.79 0.26
N GLY A 47 5.52 -0.13 1.03
CA GLY A 47 5.32 1.31 0.98
C GLY A 47 4.85 1.82 -0.39
N GLU A 48 3.93 1.12 -1.07
CA GLU A 48 3.42 1.50 -2.38
C GLU A 48 1.96 1.93 -2.35
N LEU A 49 1.66 3.09 -2.89
CA LEU A 49 0.32 3.68 -2.97
C LEU A 49 -0.15 3.71 -4.44
N THR A 50 -1.38 3.25 -4.68
CA THR A 50 -2.00 3.26 -6.00
C THR A 50 -3.38 3.91 -5.96
N PHE A 51 -3.59 4.92 -6.81
CA PHE A 51 -4.90 5.59 -6.93
C PHE A 51 -5.87 4.74 -7.75
N MET A 52 -7.13 4.74 -7.35
CA MET A 52 -8.18 4.05 -8.08
C MET A 52 -8.62 4.89 -9.29
N PRO A 53 -9.17 4.26 -10.35
CA PRO A 53 -9.57 4.93 -11.59
C PRO A 53 -10.61 6.04 -11.42
N ARG A 54 -11.25 6.14 -10.26
CA ARG A 54 -12.19 7.21 -9.94
C ARG A 54 -11.53 8.60 -9.97
N HIS A 55 -10.28 8.68 -9.52
CA HIS A 55 -9.49 9.91 -9.54
C HIS A 55 -8.27 9.70 -10.44
N LEU A 56 -8.30 10.35 -11.58
CA LEU A 56 -7.20 10.28 -12.50
C LEU A 56 -6.06 11.19 -12.03
N VAL A 57 -4.90 10.60 -11.83
CA VAL A 57 -3.70 11.35 -11.46
C VAL A 57 -3.04 11.87 -12.73
N HIS A 58 -2.94 13.16 -12.80
CA HIS A 58 -2.30 13.91 -13.89
C HIS A 58 -0.79 14.05 -13.62
N PHE A 59 -0.03 14.43 -14.66
CA PHE A 59 1.39 14.75 -14.49
C PHE A 59 1.60 16.03 -13.64
N ASP A 60 0.57 16.85 -13.57
CA ASP A 60 0.48 18.10 -12.84
C ASP A 60 -0.36 18.01 -11.56
N SER A 61 -0.79 16.78 -11.20
CA SER A 61 -1.49 16.56 -9.94
C SER A 61 -0.53 16.66 -8.78
N ASP A 62 -0.94 17.39 -7.76
CA ASP A 62 -0.23 17.47 -6.50
C ASP A 62 -0.67 16.32 -5.59
N ILE A 63 0.26 15.40 -5.31
CA ILE A 63 0.05 14.27 -4.40
C ILE A 63 0.79 14.55 -3.11
N TYR A 64 0.05 14.61 -2.03
CA TYR A 64 0.61 14.74 -0.71
C TYR A 64 0.24 13.55 0.17
N VAL A 65 1.25 12.93 0.81
CA VAL A 65 1.04 11.77 1.69
C VAL A 65 1.77 12.00 3.01
N GLU A 66 1.04 11.94 4.11
CA GLU A 66 1.57 11.86 5.46
C GLU A 66 1.47 10.42 5.94
N TYR A 67 2.51 9.90 6.56
CA TYR A 67 2.54 8.54 7.09
C TYR A 67 3.59 8.41 8.18
N GLN A 68 3.42 7.38 9.01
CA GLN A 68 4.41 6.94 9.96
C GLN A 68 5.06 5.66 9.44
N TYR A 69 6.36 5.54 9.61
CA TYR A 69 7.11 4.33 9.28
C TYR A 69 7.93 3.88 10.49
N SER A 70 8.25 2.59 10.52
CA SER A 70 9.06 2.01 11.58
C SER A 70 10.53 2.02 11.18
N ASP A 71 11.37 2.57 12.03
CA ASP A 71 12.83 2.41 12.02
C ASP A 71 13.35 1.45 13.10
N ALA A 72 12.44 0.95 13.95
CA ALA A 72 12.64 -0.07 14.98
C ALA A 72 13.72 0.21 16.05
N GLN A 73 14.20 1.45 16.19
CA GLN A 73 15.29 1.76 17.15
C GLN A 73 14.79 2.24 18.52
N TYR A 74 13.60 2.89 18.59
CA TYR A 74 13.04 3.44 19.82
C TYR A 74 11.55 3.15 19.95
N ASN A 75 11.10 3.03 21.22
CA ASN A 75 9.68 3.05 21.54
C ASN A 75 9.24 4.50 21.82
N ARG A 76 8.29 5.02 21.03
CA ARG A 76 7.75 6.36 21.23
C ARG A 76 6.59 6.33 22.22
N SER A 77 6.67 7.18 23.24
CA SER A 77 5.62 7.35 24.26
C SER A 77 4.98 8.72 24.09
N VAL A 78 3.67 8.79 24.35
CA VAL A 78 2.88 10.03 24.29
C VAL A 78 2.14 10.22 25.59
N LEU A 79 2.29 11.40 26.20
CA LEU A 79 1.60 11.81 27.40
C LEU A 79 0.88 13.13 27.14
N GLY A 80 -0.37 13.25 27.56
CA GLY A 80 -1.12 14.49 27.38
C GLY A 80 -2.18 14.71 28.45
N THR A 81 -2.45 15.97 28.70
CA THR A 81 -3.56 16.42 29.56
C THR A 81 -4.17 17.69 29.00
N SER A 82 -5.46 17.85 29.22
CA SER A 82 -6.17 19.05 28.83
C SER A 82 -7.21 19.41 29.90
N MET A 83 -7.32 20.70 30.20
CA MET A 83 -8.31 21.25 31.10
C MET A 83 -9.10 22.35 30.38
N LYS A 84 -10.44 22.27 30.42
CA LYS A 84 -11.34 23.25 29.81
C LYS A 84 -12.26 23.85 30.87
N ARG A 85 -12.46 25.15 30.83
CA ARG A 85 -13.39 25.88 31.70
C ARG A 85 -14.29 26.75 30.84
N ASP A 86 -15.61 26.59 31.00
CA ASP A 86 -16.60 27.43 30.35
C ASP A 86 -16.84 28.75 31.12
N LEU A 87 -16.96 29.83 30.38
CA LEU A 87 -17.14 31.19 30.88
C LEU A 87 -18.61 31.65 30.73
N ARG A 88 -19.48 31.23 31.64
CA ARG A 88 -20.89 31.65 31.72
C ARG A 88 -21.63 31.67 30.36
N ASN A 89 -21.50 30.64 29.56
CA ASN A 89 -22.10 30.47 28.21
C ASN A 89 -21.63 31.46 27.13
N LYS A 90 -20.68 32.35 27.42
CA LYS A 90 -20.12 33.31 26.45
C LYS A 90 -18.77 32.93 25.88
N GLY A 91 -18.15 31.90 26.41
CA GLY A 91 -16.84 31.50 25.95
C GLY A 91 -16.27 30.34 26.74
N ASN A 92 -15.05 29.96 26.43
CA ASN A 92 -14.29 28.97 27.18
C ASN A 92 -12.79 29.27 27.11
N ILE A 93 -12.07 28.71 28.07
CA ILE A 93 -10.61 28.67 28.05
C ILE A 93 -10.17 27.22 28.18
N GLN A 94 -9.25 26.81 27.34
CA GLN A 94 -8.66 25.48 27.37
C GLN A 94 -7.16 25.61 27.51
N LEU A 95 -6.59 24.86 28.44
CA LEU A 95 -5.14 24.65 28.57
C LEU A 95 -4.83 23.20 28.27
N SER A 96 -3.88 22.96 27.37
CA SER A 96 -3.46 21.63 26.97
C SER A 96 -1.94 21.51 27.06
N TRP A 97 -1.46 20.36 27.49
CA TRP A 97 -0.07 19.96 27.44
C TRP A 97 0.02 18.58 26.79
N LEU A 98 0.98 18.43 25.87
CA LEU A 98 1.27 17.19 25.19
C LEU A 98 2.79 17.01 25.12
N ARG A 99 3.27 15.80 25.36
CA ARG A 99 4.66 15.43 25.23
C ARG A 99 4.78 14.09 24.49
N GLU A 100 5.63 14.05 23.50
CA GLU A 100 6.10 12.84 22.82
C GLU A 100 7.59 12.68 23.10
N PHE A 101 8.03 11.45 23.36
CA PHE A 101 9.44 11.19 23.62
C PHE A 101 9.80 9.74 23.31
N ASP A 102 11.04 9.56 22.89
CA ASP A 102 11.59 8.27 22.55
C ASP A 102 12.20 7.62 23.80
N GLN A 103 11.99 6.30 23.93
CA GLN A 103 12.56 5.46 24.97
C GLN A 103 13.41 4.37 24.32
N ALA A 104 14.59 4.09 24.89
CA ALA A 104 15.41 2.97 24.44
C ALA A 104 14.63 1.66 24.57
N LEU A 105 14.79 0.77 23.59
CA LEU A 105 14.27 -0.59 23.65
C LEU A 105 14.92 -1.34 24.81
N ALA A 106 14.13 -2.13 25.54
CA ALA A 106 14.63 -2.99 26.59
C ALA A 106 15.03 -4.34 25.98
N GLY A 107 16.27 -4.80 26.18
CA GLY A 107 16.75 -6.11 25.74
C GLY A 107 18.10 -6.09 25.01
N GLU A 108 18.31 -7.03 24.09
CA GLU A 108 19.57 -7.20 23.34
C GLU A 108 19.89 -6.02 22.39
N ASP A 109 18.90 -5.21 22.05
CA ASP A 109 19.04 -4.01 21.21
C ASP A 109 19.37 -2.74 22.03
N GLN A 110 19.97 -2.88 23.21
CA GLN A 110 20.44 -1.74 23.99
C GLN A 110 21.48 -0.95 23.19
N ILE A 111 21.33 0.37 23.21
CA ILE A 111 22.32 1.28 22.62
C ILE A 111 23.65 1.04 23.31
N ASP A 112 24.68 0.70 22.50
CA ASP A 112 26.03 0.52 22.98
C ASP A 112 26.50 1.79 23.74
N GLY A 113 27.26 1.59 24.82
CA GLY A 113 27.81 2.68 25.63
C GLY A 113 28.67 3.66 24.82
N GLU A 114 29.33 3.20 23.76
CA GLU A 114 30.08 4.04 22.81
C GLU A 114 29.16 4.95 21.99
N ILE A 115 28.05 4.41 21.48
CA ILE A 115 27.03 5.17 20.74
C ILE A 115 26.37 6.20 21.66
N MET A 116 26.05 5.82 22.89
CA MET A 116 25.51 6.75 23.89
C MET A 116 26.48 7.91 24.19
N ASN A 117 27.76 7.64 24.31
CA ASN A 117 28.77 8.67 24.51
C ASN A 117 28.94 9.56 23.26
N LEU A 118 28.78 8.99 22.06
CA LEU A 118 28.77 9.74 20.83
C LEU A 118 27.60 10.71 20.79
N PHE A 119 26.40 10.27 21.12
CA PHE A 119 25.20 11.12 21.17
C PHE A 119 25.34 12.27 22.19
N LYS A 120 25.92 12.03 23.37
CA LYS A 120 26.16 13.07 24.38
C LYS A 120 27.06 14.22 23.91
N ASN A 121 27.92 13.95 22.94
CA ASN A 121 28.96 14.92 22.50
C ASN A 121 28.63 15.60 21.17
N VAL A 122 27.53 15.22 20.48
CA VAL A 122 27.29 15.66 19.10
C VAL A 122 26.20 16.73 18.98
N GLY A 123 25.39 16.93 20.02
CA GLY A 123 24.21 17.81 19.96
C GLY A 123 23.19 17.32 18.93
N ASP A 124 22.59 18.26 18.21
CA ASP A 124 21.54 18.01 17.21
C ASP A 124 22.07 17.58 15.84
N LYS A 125 23.38 17.47 15.65
CA LYS A 125 23.95 17.11 14.35
C LYS A 125 23.70 15.65 13.99
N ASP A 126 23.55 15.36 12.69
CA ASP A 126 23.44 13.98 12.21
C ASP A 126 24.70 13.18 12.50
N VAL A 127 24.51 11.93 12.87
CA VAL A 127 25.60 11.01 13.23
C VAL A 127 25.66 9.87 12.25
N GLN A 128 26.85 9.66 11.69
CA GLN A 128 27.15 8.52 10.82
C GLN A 128 28.39 7.81 11.36
N ILE A 129 28.36 6.48 11.36
CA ILE A 129 29.51 5.62 11.69
C ILE A 129 29.80 4.71 10.51
N SER A 130 30.98 4.07 10.52
CA SER A 130 31.29 3.03 9.53
C SER A 130 30.22 1.95 9.56
N GLY A 131 29.72 1.59 8.37
CA GLY A 131 28.81 0.45 8.20
C GLY A 131 29.54 -0.89 8.27
N ALA A 132 30.87 -0.93 8.19
CA ALA A 132 31.65 -2.14 8.13
C ALA A 132 32.07 -2.64 9.52
N ILE A 133 31.79 -3.90 9.78
CA ILE A 133 32.23 -4.64 10.99
C ILE A 133 33.09 -5.80 10.50
N GLN A 134 34.31 -5.90 11.02
CA GLN A 134 35.20 -7.00 10.70
C GLN A 134 34.64 -8.32 11.24
N ASP A 135 34.47 -9.30 10.35
CA ASP A 135 33.89 -10.60 10.66
C ASP A 135 34.47 -11.64 9.69
N THR A 136 35.04 -12.70 10.21
CA THR A 136 35.65 -13.77 9.39
C THR A 136 34.66 -14.47 8.45
N SER A 137 33.36 -14.38 8.72
CA SER A 137 32.27 -14.86 7.88
C SER A 137 31.67 -13.77 6.97
N GLY A 138 32.22 -12.56 7.00
CA GLY A 138 31.74 -11.41 6.25
C GLY A 138 31.79 -11.60 4.74
N ALA A 139 30.78 -11.10 4.02
CA ALA A 139 30.64 -11.28 2.57
C ALA A 139 31.42 -10.24 1.76
N TYR A 140 32.10 -9.29 2.39
CA TYR A 140 32.88 -8.24 1.73
C TYR A 140 34.33 -8.29 2.15
N VAL A 141 35.21 -7.91 1.20
CA VAL A 141 36.65 -7.72 1.47
C VAL A 141 37.00 -6.28 1.16
N PHE A 142 37.82 -5.65 2.02
CA PHE A 142 38.27 -4.27 1.83
C PHE A 142 39.55 -4.22 0.97
N VAL A 143 39.47 -3.68 -0.25
CA VAL A 143 40.54 -3.60 -1.22
C VAL A 143 40.55 -2.19 -1.84
N ASP A 144 41.72 -1.54 -1.93
CA ASP A 144 41.87 -0.22 -2.57
C ASP A 144 40.85 0.85 -2.10
N SER A 145 40.54 0.87 -0.81
CA SER A 145 39.58 1.78 -0.16
C SER A 145 38.12 1.52 -0.50
N ILE A 146 37.76 0.38 -1.12
CA ILE A 146 36.39 -0.03 -1.42
C ILE A 146 36.06 -1.39 -0.81
N TYR A 147 34.78 -1.64 -0.54
CA TYR A 147 34.23 -2.93 -0.12
C TYR A 147 33.77 -3.72 -1.33
N VAL A 148 34.42 -4.85 -1.62
CA VAL A 148 34.11 -5.74 -2.75
C VAL A 148 33.35 -6.95 -2.24
N TYR A 149 32.21 -7.26 -2.82
CA TYR A 149 31.43 -8.44 -2.48
C TYR A 149 32.17 -9.72 -2.90
N ASN A 150 32.53 -10.56 -1.93
CA ASN A 150 33.37 -11.75 -2.11
C ASN A 150 32.92 -12.92 -1.22
N PRO A 151 31.67 -13.44 -1.35
CA PRO A 151 31.18 -14.52 -0.49
C PRO A 151 31.93 -15.84 -0.65
N ALA A 152 32.60 -16.05 -1.79
CA ALA A 152 33.35 -17.27 -2.08
C ALA A 152 34.80 -17.27 -1.53
N GLY A 153 35.25 -16.14 -0.91
CA GLY A 153 36.61 -16.02 -0.37
C GLY A 153 37.72 -16.06 -1.44
N THR A 154 37.41 -15.71 -2.70
CA THR A 154 38.38 -15.74 -3.80
C THR A 154 39.41 -14.60 -3.75
N ILE A 155 39.06 -13.49 -3.09
CA ILE A 155 39.93 -12.35 -2.85
C ILE A 155 40.49 -12.48 -1.45
N LEU A 156 41.85 -12.45 -1.35
CA LEU A 156 42.53 -12.49 -0.05
C LEU A 156 42.42 -11.13 0.63
N GLY A 157 42.08 -11.11 1.94
CA GLY A 157 42.00 -9.90 2.75
C GLY A 157 41.13 -10.11 3.99
N ASP A 158 40.98 -9.06 4.77
CA ASP A 158 40.09 -9.07 5.91
C ASP A 158 38.63 -9.02 5.45
N HIS A 159 37.84 -9.88 6.02
CA HIS A 159 36.40 -10.00 5.72
C HIS A 159 35.57 -9.08 6.62
N PHE A 160 34.50 -8.54 6.03
CA PHE A 160 33.60 -7.59 6.68
C PHE A 160 32.14 -7.90 6.40
N ASN A 161 31.30 -7.72 7.40
CA ASN A 161 29.87 -7.46 7.20
C ASN A 161 29.68 -5.96 7.05
N VAL A 162 29.08 -5.52 5.94
CA VAL A 162 28.93 -4.10 5.61
C VAL A 162 27.45 -3.74 5.50
N ALA A 163 27.01 -2.81 6.35
CA ALA A 163 25.72 -2.15 6.23
C ALA A 163 25.84 -0.96 5.26
N PHE A 164 24.92 -0.89 4.30
CA PHE A 164 24.86 0.20 3.33
C PHE A 164 23.61 1.03 3.58
N THR A 165 23.76 2.33 3.61
CA THR A 165 22.66 3.29 3.75
C THR A 165 22.49 4.09 2.47
N TYR A 166 21.24 4.32 2.06
CA TYR A 166 20.93 5.19 0.93
C TYR A 166 21.52 6.58 1.14
N ASP A 167 22.22 7.07 0.12
CA ASP A 167 22.89 8.37 0.17
C ASP A 167 22.76 9.09 -1.18
N ARG A 168 21.80 10.00 -1.24
CA ARG A 168 21.51 10.77 -2.45
C ARG A 168 22.69 11.63 -2.93
N PHE A 169 23.58 12.04 -2.01
CA PHE A 169 24.62 13.04 -2.30
C PHE A 169 26.01 12.44 -2.48
N ALA A 170 26.33 11.40 -1.73
CA ALA A 170 27.65 10.80 -1.69
C ALA A 170 27.67 9.27 -1.98
N GLY A 171 26.52 8.65 -2.26
CA GLY A 171 26.45 7.21 -2.56
C GLY A 171 27.29 6.83 -3.78
N GLU A 172 28.02 5.71 -3.67
CA GLU A 172 28.92 5.17 -4.71
C GLU A 172 28.63 3.70 -5.04
N TYR A 173 27.76 3.04 -4.27
CA TYR A 173 27.42 1.63 -4.42
C TYR A 173 26.02 1.48 -4.97
N ALA A 174 25.87 0.63 -5.99
CA ALA A 174 24.55 0.22 -6.49
C ALA A 174 24.10 -1.10 -5.86
N ARG A 175 22.83 -1.20 -5.56
CA ARG A 175 22.20 -2.41 -5.04
C ARG A 175 22.01 -3.43 -6.17
N LYS A 176 22.45 -4.66 -5.97
CA LYS A 176 22.41 -5.78 -6.93
C LYS A 176 21.85 -7.02 -6.27
N VAL A 177 21.45 -7.99 -7.09
CA VAL A 177 20.94 -9.28 -6.62
C VAL A 177 21.70 -10.39 -7.32
N THR A 178 22.20 -11.36 -6.58
CA THR A 178 22.82 -12.57 -7.12
C THR A 178 21.78 -13.47 -7.80
N ILE A 179 22.22 -14.44 -8.58
CA ILE A 179 21.35 -15.47 -9.19
C ILE A 179 20.49 -16.17 -8.13
N ASN A 180 21.03 -16.41 -6.95
CA ASN A 180 20.35 -17.09 -5.83
C ASN A 180 19.44 -16.16 -5.00
N GLY A 181 19.21 -14.91 -5.40
CA GLY A 181 18.34 -14.01 -4.68
C GLY A 181 18.96 -13.32 -3.46
N THR A 182 20.29 -13.38 -3.29
CA THR A 182 21.00 -12.66 -2.23
C THR A 182 21.26 -11.22 -2.64
N LEU A 183 20.91 -10.29 -1.78
CA LEU A 183 21.17 -8.87 -1.98
C LEU A 183 22.65 -8.56 -1.72
N TYR A 184 23.27 -7.77 -2.58
CA TYR A 184 24.63 -7.25 -2.37
C TYR A 184 24.77 -5.86 -2.96
N TYR A 185 25.86 -5.18 -2.62
CA TYR A 185 26.14 -3.83 -3.10
C TYR A 185 27.46 -3.85 -3.87
N GLU A 186 27.45 -3.24 -5.04
CA GLU A 186 28.57 -3.17 -5.97
C GLU A 186 29.02 -1.74 -6.15
N TRP A 187 30.31 -1.50 -5.98
CA TRP A 187 30.90 -0.18 -6.22
C TRP A 187 30.85 0.17 -7.72
N MET A 188 30.36 1.37 -8.03
CA MET A 188 30.07 1.80 -9.40
C MET A 188 31.27 2.42 -10.14
N GLY A 189 32.43 2.45 -9.50
CA GLY A 189 33.65 2.97 -10.11
C GLY A 189 33.71 4.49 -10.23
N ASN A 190 34.63 4.96 -11.07
CA ASN A 190 34.81 6.40 -11.36
C ASN A 190 33.91 6.88 -12.51
N ASN A 191 32.73 6.31 -12.69
CA ASN A 191 31.77 6.79 -13.68
C ASN A 191 31.20 8.16 -13.23
N ASP A 192 30.42 8.80 -14.08
CA ASP A 192 29.71 10.03 -13.70
C ASP A 192 28.63 9.73 -12.64
N LEU A 193 29.06 9.68 -11.37
CA LEU A 193 28.22 9.37 -10.22
C LEU A 193 27.10 10.41 -10.03
N ASP A 194 27.32 11.66 -10.44
CA ASP A 194 26.32 12.71 -10.33
C ASP A 194 25.16 12.46 -11.30
N GLN A 195 25.43 11.99 -12.51
CA GLN A 195 24.41 11.56 -13.44
C GLN A 195 23.72 10.28 -12.95
N MET A 196 24.48 9.32 -12.41
CA MET A 196 23.93 8.07 -11.88
C MET A 196 23.00 8.31 -10.69
N ARG A 197 23.34 9.21 -9.76
CA ARG A 197 22.50 9.58 -8.60
C ARG A 197 21.15 10.20 -9.00
N GLN A 198 21.03 10.72 -10.23
CA GLN A 198 19.75 11.22 -10.75
C GLN A 198 18.86 10.11 -11.33
N THR A 199 19.43 8.99 -11.74
CA THR A 199 18.74 7.91 -12.45
C THR A 199 18.55 6.65 -11.62
N MET A 200 19.37 6.45 -10.57
CA MET A 200 19.30 5.27 -9.68
C MET A 200 19.63 5.63 -8.23
N ASP A 201 19.20 4.77 -7.33
CA ASP A 201 19.53 4.87 -5.90
C ASP A 201 20.96 4.36 -5.67
N LEU A 202 21.83 5.22 -5.11
CA LEU A 202 23.16 4.85 -4.68
C LEU A 202 23.29 4.88 -3.16
N TYR A 203 24.23 4.11 -2.64
CA TYR A 203 24.40 3.81 -1.23
C TYR A 203 25.85 4.06 -0.80
N SER A 204 26.04 4.42 0.47
CA SER A 204 27.35 4.54 1.13
C SER A 204 27.52 3.46 2.21
N PRO A 205 28.75 2.95 2.45
CA PRO A 205 29.03 1.93 3.46
C PRO A 205 29.07 2.54 4.86
N VAL A 206 28.00 3.23 5.23
CA VAL A 206 27.85 3.91 6.52
C VAL A 206 26.53 3.49 7.17
N ARG A 207 26.50 3.55 8.48
CA ARG A 207 25.28 3.41 9.28
C ARG A 207 24.90 4.77 9.85
N LYS A 208 23.75 5.29 9.48
CA LYS A 208 23.15 6.48 10.11
C LYS A 208 22.58 6.08 11.46
N LEU A 209 22.92 6.83 12.48
CA LEU A 209 22.40 6.61 13.83
C LEU A 209 21.26 7.59 14.09
N VAL A 210 20.09 7.06 14.41
CA VAL A 210 18.94 7.85 14.84
C VAL A 210 19.09 8.18 16.31
N LYS A 211 18.99 9.47 16.65
CA LYS A 211 19.06 9.94 18.04
C LYS A 211 17.66 9.91 18.66
N PRO A 212 17.52 9.65 19.97
CA PRO A 212 16.24 9.75 20.63
C PRO A 212 15.82 11.21 20.76
N GLU A 213 14.59 11.53 20.36
CA GLU A 213 14.04 12.88 20.43
C GLU A 213 12.95 13.02 21.47
N SER A 214 12.77 14.25 21.96
CA SER A 214 11.67 14.61 22.85
C SER A 214 11.03 15.90 22.37
N GLN A 215 9.72 15.90 22.26
CA GLN A 215 8.95 17.06 21.87
C GLN A 215 7.80 17.29 22.82
N GLN A 216 7.62 18.53 23.27
CA GLN A 216 6.48 18.91 24.09
C GLN A 216 5.88 20.25 23.67
N MET A 217 4.59 20.41 23.94
CA MET A 217 3.87 21.63 23.64
C MET A 217 2.89 21.96 24.75
N VAL A 218 2.87 23.21 25.16
CA VAL A 218 1.85 23.81 26.02
C VAL A 218 1.05 24.78 25.17
N GLN A 219 -0.26 24.65 25.17
CA GLN A 219 -1.18 25.45 24.39
C GLN A 219 -2.29 26.01 25.29
N ALA A 220 -2.58 27.29 25.15
CA ALA A 220 -3.71 27.95 25.76
C ALA A 220 -4.61 28.52 24.67
N VAL A 221 -5.89 28.10 24.65
CA VAL A 221 -6.89 28.57 23.69
C VAL A 221 -8.03 29.22 24.47
N GLY A 222 -8.34 30.44 24.11
CA GLY A 222 -9.45 31.19 24.65
C GLY A 222 -10.44 31.61 23.55
N TYR A 223 -11.70 31.30 23.76
CA TYR A 223 -12.78 31.79 22.91
C TYR A 223 -13.74 32.60 23.76
N TYR A 224 -14.15 33.80 23.29
CA TYR A 224 -15.11 34.67 23.98
C TYR A 224 -16.01 35.39 23.01
N GLN A 225 -17.31 35.28 23.18
CA GLN A 225 -18.34 36.02 22.44
C GLN A 225 -18.60 37.36 23.18
N LEU A 226 -18.08 38.44 22.62
CA LEU A 226 -18.25 39.79 23.17
C LEU A 226 -19.69 40.25 23.03
N ASN A 227 -20.32 40.03 21.89
CA ASN A 227 -21.73 40.22 21.61
C ASN A 227 -22.16 39.28 20.46
N ASP A 228 -23.43 39.38 19.98
CA ASP A 228 -23.98 38.50 18.95
C ASP A 228 -23.21 38.55 17.62
N TRP A 229 -22.38 39.54 17.39
CA TRP A 229 -21.70 39.81 16.14
C TRP A 229 -20.17 39.87 16.28
N ILE A 230 -19.63 39.78 17.48
CA ILE A 230 -18.17 39.86 17.71
C ILE A 230 -17.70 38.69 18.57
N ASN A 231 -16.89 37.84 17.95
CA ASN A 231 -16.24 36.74 18.59
C ASN A 231 -14.71 36.98 18.60
N LEU A 232 -14.09 36.76 19.74
CA LEU A 232 -12.66 36.82 19.92
C LEU A 232 -12.12 35.41 20.19
N SER A 233 -11.15 34.97 19.42
CA SER A 233 -10.35 33.76 19.65
C SER A 233 -8.89 34.15 19.86
N VAL A 234 -8.26 33.58 20.87
CA VAL A 234 -6.83 33.79 21.16
C VAL A 234 -6.19 32.43 21.42
N GLU A 235 -5.15 32.14 20.72
CA GLU A 235 -4.32 30.95 20.92
C GLU A 235 -2.88 31.36 21.18
N LEU A 236 -2.28 30.78 22.23
CA LEU A 236 -0.88 30.92 22.57
C LEU A 236 -0.29 29.54 22.73
N ALA A 237 0.87 29.30 22.12
CA ALA A 237 1.53 28.01 22.20
C ALA A 237 3.04 28.18 22.42
N VAL A 238 3.60 27.32 23.25
CA VAL A 238 5.04 27.18 23.47
C VAL A 238 5.40 25.75 23.16
N SER A 239 6.36 25.56 22.28
CA SER A 239 6.94 24.25 21.94
C SER A 239 8.35 24.13 22.48
N ASP A 240 8.76 22.92 22.79
CA ASP A 240 10.12 22.56 23.15
C ASP A 240 10.44 21.26 22.40
N HIS A 241 11.43 21.30 21.47
CA HIS A 241 11.79 20.18 20.61
C HIS A 241 13.28 19.92 20.69
N ASP A 242 13.63 18.91 21.45
CA ASP A 242 14.98 18.38 21.64
C ASP A 242 15.20 17.22 20.66
N GLN A 243 16.10 17.40 19.71
CA GLN A 243 16.41 16.41 18.66
C GLN A 243 17.45 15.37 19.12
N ASN A 244 17.96 15.51 20.34
CA ASN A 244 18.90 14.55 20.95
C ASN A 244 18.80 14.57 22.48
N SER A 245 17.85 13.89 23.03
CA SER A 245 17.57 13.87 24.49
C SER A 245 18.72 13.30 25.36
N TYR A 246 19.81 12.81 24.75
CA TYR A 246 21.03 12.40 25.44
C TYR A 246 22.09 13.51 25.56
N SER A 247 21.96 14.59 24.80
CA SER A 247 22.91 15.71 24.80
C SER A 247 22.27 16.94 25.43
N SER A 248 23.05 17.73 26.14
CA SER A 248 22.67 19.08 26.55
C SER A 248 23.31 20.17 25.68
N ILE A 249 24.02 19.77 24.64
CA ILE A 249 24.60 20.67 23.65
C ILE A 249 23.45 21.12 22.75
N ASP A 250 23.35 22.42 22.48
CA ASP A 250 22.35 23.07 21.62
C ASP A 250 20.93 23.16 22.20
N ASP A 251 20.66 22.76 23.49
CA ASP A 251 19.33 22.85 24.14
C ASP A 251 18.77 24.29 24.21
N ALA A 252 19.61 25.31 24.05
CA ALA A 252 19.20 26.71 24.14
C ALA A 252 18.31 27.16 22.97
N ASP A 253 18.21 26.37 21.88
CA ASP A 253 17.36 26.69 20.72
C ASP A 253 16.13 25.76 20.55
N ASN A 254 15.87 24.86 21.48
CA ASN A 254 14.72 23.96 21.50
C ASN A 254 13.38 24.68 21.66
N GLN A 255 13.36 25.87 22.30
CA GLN A 255 12.11 26.52 22.68
C GLN A 255 11.59 27.49 21.60
N GLY A 256 10.33 27.30 21.22
CA GLY A 256 9.63 28.12 20.26
C GLY A 256 8.30 28.66 20.80
N ILE A 257 7.87 29.80 20.24
CA ILE A 257 6.63 30.47 20.63
C ILE A 257 5.82 30.74 19.37
N GLY A 258 4.50 30.46 19.45
CA GLY A 258 3.49 30.82 18.45
C GLY A 258 2.27 31.46 19.07
N HIS A 259 1.57 32.30 18.29
CA HIS A 259 0.27 32.85 18.67
C HIS A 259 -0.64 33.00 17.47
N GLU A 260 -1.95 32.95 17.75
CA GLU A 260 -3.01 33.37 16.84
C GLU A 260 -4.05 34.19 17.60
N VAL A 261 -4.42 35.31 17.01
CA VAL A 261 -5.53 36.16 17.51
C VAL A 261 -6.50 36.37 16.35
N GLU A 262 -7.75 36.05 16.56
CA GLU A 262 -8.81 36.21 15.57
C GLU A 262 -10.00 37.00 16.17
N LEU A 263 -10.47 37.97 15.40
CA LEU A 263 -11.71 38.67 15.61
C LEU A 263 -12.64 38.37 14.44
N SER A 264 -13.81 37.80 14.73
CA SER A 264 -14.77 37.43 13.68
C SER A 264 -16.21 37.74 14.03
N GLY A 265 -17.01 37.95 12.99
CA GLY A 265 -18.45 38.10 13.10
C GLY A 265 -19.14 37.40 11.93
N GLN A 266 -20.21 36.69 12.22
CA GLN A 266 -20.94 35.93 11.21
C GLN A 266 -22.44 36.27 11.23
N LYS A 267 -23.08 36.20 10.05
CA LYS A 267 -24.51 36.35 9.88
C LYS A 267 -25.08 37.67 10.43
N ILE A 268 -24.33 38.74 10.30
CA ILE A 268 -24.80 40.10 10.67
C ILE A 268 -25.84 40.50 9.62
N PRO A 269 -27.11 40.73 9.99
CA PRO A 269 -28.15 41.05 9.03
C PRO A 269 -27.97 42.48 8.47
N LEU A 270 -27.87 42.58 7.14
CA LEU A 270 -27.92 43.85 6.40
C LEU A 270 -29.30 44.09 5.77
N GLY A 271 -30.17 43.08 5.79
CA GLY A 271 -31.54 43.10 5.28
C GLY A 271 -32.20 41.72 5.51
N GLU A 272 -33.41 41.52 5.01
CA GLU A 272 -34.20 40.31 5.24
C GLU A 272 -33.50 39.04 4.70
N LYS A 273 -32.72 39.18 3.62
CA LYS A 273 -32.05 38.04 2.91
C LYS A 273 -30.55 38.24 2.72
N ILE A 274 -29.97 39.32 3.27
CA ILE A 274 -28.56 39.65 3.06
C ILE A 274 -27.85 39.61 4.42
N PHE A 275 -26.79 38.83 4.50
CA PHE A 275 -25.99 38.68 5.70
C PHE A 275 -24.53 39.02 5.40
N PHE A 276 -23.90 39.69 6.34
CA PHE A 276 -22.49 40.05 6.30
C PHE A 276 -21.71 39.24 7.34
N GLY A 277 -20.50 38.86 7.00
CA GLY A 277 -19.51 38.27 7.92
C GLY A 277 -18.16 38.94 7.73
N TYR A 278 -17.34 38.92 8.76
CA TYR A 278 -15.95 39.39 8.68
C TYR A 278 -15.05 38.55 9.56
N GLN A 279 -13.76 38.52 9.21
CA GLN A 279 -12.70 37.85 9.96
C GLN A 279 -11.41 38.66 9.83
N VAL A 280 -10.77 38.95 10.96
CA VAL A 280 -9.43 39.55 10.99
C VAL A 280 -8.58 38.70 11.90
N SER A 281 -7.40 38.27 11.42
CA SER A 281 -6.51 37.45 12.22
C SER A 281 -5.04 37.84 12.08
N ASP A 282 -4.29 37.63 13.14
CA ASP A 282 -2.83 37.75 13.21
C ASP A 282 -2.29 36.46 13.82
N TRP A 283 -1.56 35.73 12.99
CA TRP A 283 -0.89 34.47 13.36
C TRP A 283 0.62 34.65 13.18
N ALA A 284 1.42 34.22 14.17
CA ALA A 284 2.86 34.25 14.04
C ALA A 284 3.53 33.14 14.83
N ARG A 285 4.71 32.72 14.34
CA ARG A 285 5.62 31.83 15.06
C ARG A 285 7.08 32.23 14.84
N ASN A 286 7.93 31.96 15.83
CA ASN A 286 9.37 32.12 15.66
C ASN A 286 9.97 30.91 14.87
N SER A 287 11.26 30.97 14.52
CA SER A 287 11.94 29.93 13.74
C SER A 287 12.15 28.61 14.50
N ARG A 288 12.06 28.65 15.81
CA ARG A 288 12.25 27.50 16.73
C ARG A 288 10.94 26.80 17.08
N PHE A 289 9.78 27.38 16.74
CA PHE A 289 8.49 26.78 17.03
C PHE A 289 8.28 25.54 16.20
N HIS A 290 8.02 24.43 16.84
CA HIS A 290 7.72 23.14 16.24
C HIS A 290 6.34 22.67 16.59
N THR A 291 5.56 22.24 15.58
CA THR A 291 4.19 21.73 15.77
C THR A 291 4.21 20.21 15.85
N LEU A 292 3.43 19.63 16.76
CA LEU A 292 3.26 18.17 16.89
C LEU A 292 2.47 17.56 15.71
N GLN A 293 1.64 18.37 15.09
CA GLN A 293 0.85 18.00 13.91
C GLN A 293 0.87 19.14 12.89
N ARG A 294 0.44 18.85 11.68
CA ARG A 294 0.27 19.89 10.67
C ARG A 294 -0.75 20.95 11.13
N ASP A 295 -0.34 22.18 11.09
CA ASP A 295 -1.12 23.37 11.44
C ASP A 295 -1.74 24.09 10.23
N ARG A 296 -1.41 23.65 8.98
CA ARG A 296 -1.81 24.30 7.73
C ARG A 296 -2.39 23.34 6.71
N SER A 297 -3.11 23.89 5.71
CA SER A 297 -3.56 23.12 4.55
C SER A 297 -2.36 22.54 3.78
N VAL A 298 -2.56 21.41 3.13
CA VAL A 298 -1.51 20.74 2.32
C VAL A 298 -1.00 21.62 1.19
N ASN A 299 -1.89 22.44 0.60
CA ASN A 299 -1.56 23.33 -0.52
C ASN A 299 -1.07 24.72 -0.07
N PHE A 300 -0.91 24.97 1.25
CA PHE A 300 -0.59 26.31 1.75
C PHE A 300 0.60 26.95 1.04
N TYR A 301 1.71 26.23 0.89
CA TYR A 301 2.91 26.75 0.25
C TYR A 301 2.73 26.97 -1.25
N GLN A 302 1.99 26.08 -1.93
CA GLN A 302 1.61 26.23 -3.33
C GLN A 302 0.73 27.45 -3.55
N ASP A 303 -0.34 27.60 -2.75
CA ASP A 303 -1.27 28.73 -2.82
C ASP A 303 -0.57 30.08 -2.62
N TRP A 304 0.52 30.11 -1.87
CA TRP A 304 1.35 31.29 -1.65
C TRP A 304 2.56 31.39 -2.60
N ASN A 305 2.72 30.43 -3.53
CA ASN A 305 3.86 30.31 -4.44
C ASN A 305 5.22 30.40 -3.70
N ILE A 306 5.37 29.56 -2.65
CA ILE A 306 6.55 29.58 -1.80
C ILE A 306 7.31 28.26 -2.02
N PRO A 307 8.59 28.29 -2.42
CA PRO A 307 9.41 27.09 -2.37
C PRO A 307 9.59 26.66 -0.91
N VAL A 308 9.40 25.36 -0.64
CA VAL A 308 9.62 24.80 0.70
C VAL A 308 11.06 25.06 1.12
N SER A 309 11.27 25.82 2.18
CA SER A 309 12.59 26.17 2.69
C SER A 309 12.59 26.16 4.21
N GLY A 310 13.69 25.71 4.81
CA GLY A 310 13.89 25.46 6.23
C GLY A 310 13.24 26.41 7.25
N LYS A 311 13.36 26.09 8.52
CA LYS A 311 12.72 26.77 9.68
C LYS A 311 13.03 28.29 9.68
N LYS A 312 12.01 29.11 9.48
CA LYS A 312 12.13 30.58 9.51
C LYS A 312 11.01 31.16 10.38
N ARG A 313 11.23 32.42 10.88
CA ARG A 313 10.15 33.18 11.51
C ARG A 313 9.05 33.43 10.48
N GLU A 314 7.80 33.25 10.88
CA GLU A 314 6.64 33.44 10.02
C GLU A 314 5.56 34.28 10.70
N ARG A 315 4.86 35.09 9.91
CA ARG A 315 3.69 35.84 10.36
C ARG A 315 2.69 35.97 9.22
N LEU A 316 1.44 35.62 9.51
CA LEU A 316 0.31 35.77 8.60
C LEU A 316 -0.74 36.70 9.20
N ARG A 317 -1.05 37.79 8.51
CA ARG A 317 -2.17 38.68 8.83
C ARG A 317 -3.20 38.55 7.74
N ASN A 318 -4.46 38.36 8.14
CA ASN A 318 -5.57 38.19 7.24
C ASN A 318 -6.74 39.12 7.63
N ALA A 319 -7.38 39.70 6.60
CA ALA A 319 -8.62 40.43 6.75
C ALA A 319 -9.59 39.98 5.66
N GLY A 320 -10.71 39.42 6.03
CA GLY A 320 -11.73 38.88 5.13
C GLY A 320 -13.12 39.40 5.41
N ALA A 321 -13.95 39.37 4.36
CA ALA A 321 -15.36 39.69 4.43
C ALA A 321 -16.17 38.68 3.60
N THR A 322 -17.36 38.34 4.10
CA THR A 322 -18.32 37.44 3.46
C THR A 322 -19.63 38.15 3.26
N LEU A 323 -20.18 38.12 2.07
CA LEU A 323 -21.55 38.55 1.78
C LEU A 323 -22.36 37.32 1.37
N THR A 324 -23.39 37.01 2.13
CA THR A 324 -24.31 35.88 1.84
C THR A 324 -25.67 36.45 1.47
N ILE A 325 -26.20 35.96 0.36
CA ILE A 325 -27.59 36.26 -0.07
C ILE A 325 -28.36 34.94 0.04
N ASP A 326 -29.37 34.94 0.92
CA ASP A 326 -30.19 33.77 1.17
C ASP A 326 -30.80 33.24 -0.14
N SER A 327 -30.73 31.87 -0.35
CA SER A 327 -31.17 31.17 -1.57
C SER A 327 -30.41 31.48 -2.86
N LEU A 328 -29.45 32.40 -2.90
CA LEU A 328 -28.62 32.67 -4.09
C LEU A 328 -27.18 32.25 -3.95
N GLY A 329 -26.57 32.38 -2.75
CA GLY A 329 -25.16 31.98 -2.54
C GLY A 329 -24.37 32.98 -1.68
N ALA A 330 -23.05 32.87 -1.76
CA ALA A 330 -22.15 33.74 -1.00
C ALA A 330 -20.91 34.12 -1.84
N VAL A 331 -20.35 35.28 -1.50
CA VAL A 331 -19.05 35.76 -1.99
C VAL A 331 -18.17 36.04 -0.79
N ASN A 332 -16.99 35.47 -0.75
CA ASN A 332 -15.94 35.71 0.25
C ASN A 332 -14.78 36.42 -0.42
N GLY A 333 -14.29 37.48 0.20
CA GLY A 333 -13.07 38.15 -0.23
C GLY A 333 -12.11 38.31 0.93
N SER A 334 -10.82 38.09 0.74
CA SER A 334 -9.82 38.34 1.77
C SER A 334 -8.55 38.94 1.20
N PHE A 335 -7.90 39.73 2.03
CA PHE A 335 -6.58 40.27 1.81
C PHE A 335 -5.65 39.80 2.93
N SER A 336 -4.51 39.21 2.54
CA SER A 336 -3.57 38.65 3.49
C SER A 336 -2.15 39.11 3.23
N GLN A 337 -1.36 39.22 4.30
CA GLN A 337 0.07 39.49 4.24
C GLN A 337 0.81 38.35 4.95
N TYR A 338 1.74 37.72 4.26
CA TYR A 338 2.56 36.66 4.79
C TYR A 338 4.04 37.00 4.77
N GLU A 339 4.65 37.03 5.94
CA GLU A 339 6.06 37.27 6.16
C GLU A 339 6.75 35.94 6.48
N ILE A 340 7.80 35.60 5.71
CA ILE A 340 8.66 34.43 5.96
C ILE A 340 10.12 34.88 5.94
N GLY A 341 10.77 34.90 7.10
CA GLY A 341 12.09 35.51 7.24
C GLY A 341 12.04 37.00 6.90
N SER A 342 12.75 37.41 5.85
CA SER A 342 12.74 38.79 5.30
C SER A 342 11.79 38.97 4.12
N ALA A 343 11.16 37.92 3.63
CA ALA A 343 10.31 37.98 2.44
C ALA A 343 8.85 38.29 2.83
N LEU A 344 8.26 39.31 2.20
CA LEU A 344 6.86 39.72 2.36
C LEU A 344 6.07 39.38 1.09
N ARG A 345 5.00 38.63 1.24
CA ARG A 345 4.02 38.33 0.18
C ARG A 345 2.66 38.92 0.54
N LYS A 346 1.93 39.41 -0.47
CA LYS A 346 0.57 39.90 -0.32
C LYS A 346 -0.35 39.04 -1.17
N ARG A 347 -1.46 38.61 -0.59
CA ARG A 347 -2.45 37.74 -1.26
C ARG A 347 -3.81 38.39 -1.27
N MET A 348 -4.48 38.35 -2.41
CA MET A 348 -5.90 38.61 -2.56
C MET A 348 -6.57 37.29 -2.96
N LEU A 349 -7.55 36.88 -2.19
CA LEU A 349 -8.35 35.70 -2.43
C LEU A 349 -9.82 36.11 -2.54
N MET A 350 -10.51 35.57 -3.55
CA MET A 350 -11.95 35.76 -3.72
C MET A 350 -12.58 34.41 -4.10
N ASP A 351 -13.53 33.97 -3.29
CA ASP A 351 -14.30 32.75 -3.52
C ASP A 351 -15.77 33.14 -3.68
N PHE A 352 -16.44 32.50 -4.60
CA PHE A 352 -17.89 32.62 -4.70
C PHE A 352 -18.55 31.28 -4.99
N HIS A 353 -19.73 31.09 -4.47
CA HIS A 353 -20.62 30.02 -4.84
C HIS A 353 -22.05 30.53 -4.95
N GLY A 354 -22.80 30.04 -5.93
CA GLY A 354 -24.13 30.47 -6.16
C GLY A 354 -25.01 29.43 -6.84
N THR A 355 -26.32 29.64 -6.76
CA THR A 355 -27.35 28.85 -7.39
C THR A 355 -28.50 29.73 -7.87
N THR A 356 -29.06 29.39 -9.02
CA THR A 356 -30.26 30.02 -9.57
C THR A 356 -31.20 28.98 -10.16
N ALA A 357 -32.41 29.38 -10.58
CA ALA A 357 -33.34 28.46 -11.22
C ALA A 357 -32.81 27.83 -12.52
N VAL A 358 -31.86 28.47 -13.22
CA VAL A 358 -31.29 27.99 -14.51
C VAL A 358 -29.89 27.43 -14.31
N VAL A 359 -29.14 27.92 -13.32
CA VAL A 359 -27.79 27.50 -12.99
C VAL A 359 -27.80 26.85 -11.62
N PRO A 360 -27.98 25.53 -11.51
CA PRO A 360 -28.01 24.79 -10.26
C PRO A 360 -26.75 24.92 -9.40
N SER A 361 -25.60 25.20 -10.03
CA SER A 361 -24.36 25.45 -9.27
C SER A 361 -23.39 26.27 -10.10
N VAL A 362 -22.82 27.28 -9.50
CA VAL A 362 -21.67 28.02 -9.99
C VAL A 362 -20.70 28.23 -8.83
N THR A 363 -19.43 27.93 -9.06
CA THR A 363 -18.35 28.16 -8.10
C THR A 363 -17.18 28.83 -8.80
N GLY A 364 -16.48 29.68 -8.10
CA GLY A 364 -15.25 30.28 -8.61
C GLY A 364 -14.31 30.65 -7.47
N ASN A 365 -13.03 30.53 -7.75
CA ASN A 365 -11.93 30.92 -6.90
C ASN A 365 -10.97 31.80 -7.70
N PHE A 366 -10.56 32.88 -7.12
CA PHE A 366 -9.50 33.75 -7.66
C PHE A 366 -8.48 33.96 -6.56
N ASN A 367 -7.23 33.56 -6.80
CA ASN A 367 -6.11 33.76 -5.90
C ASN A 367 -4.99 34.52 -6.62
N GLN A 368 -4.57 35.63 -6.07
CA GLN A 368 -3.43 36.41 -6.58
C GLN A 368 -2.44 36.66 -5.46
N VAL A 369 -1.17 36.29 -5.69
CA VAL A 369 -0.06 36.55 -4.76
C VAL A 369 0.96 37.47 -5.42
N LEU A 370 1.38 38.50 -4.69
CA LEU A 370 2.39 39.49 -5.09
C LEU A 370 3.64 39.31 -4.23
N TYR A 371 4.81 39.17 -4.87
CA TYR A 371 6.12 39.14 -4.23
C TYR A 371 7.08 40.08 -4.96
N GLY A 372 7.30 41.29 -4.41
CA GLY A 372 8.03 42.32 -5.10
C GLY A 372 7.30 42.77 -6.39
N LYS A 373 7.89 42.52 -7.54
CA LYS A 373 7.30 42.75 -8.85
C LYS A 373 6.65 41.48 -9.44
N ASP A 374 6.88 40.32 -8.83
CA ASP A 374 6.38 39.06 -9.36
C ASP A 374 4.92 38.84 -8.98
N ARG A 375 4.16 38.25 -9.91
CA ARG A 375 2.75 37.90 -9.74
C ARG A 375 2.55 36.41 -9.93
N PHE A 376 1.78 35.85 -9.03
CA PHE A 376 1.24 34.48 -9.13
C PHE A 376 -0.27 34.59 -9.13
N ASN A 377 -0.93 33.96 -10.09
CA ASN A 377 -2.38 33.98 -10.21
C ASN A 377 -2.89 32.56 -10.38
N GLN A 378 -4.00 32.26 -9.68
CA GLN A 378 -4.79 31.03 -9.87
C GLN A 378 -6.25 31.45 -10.05
N ILE A 379 -6.92 30.83 -11.02
CA ILE A 379 -8.35 31.01 -11.29
C ILE A 379 -8.95 29.63 -11.50
N ASP A 380 -9.96 29.31 -10.71
CA ASP A 380 -10.79 28.12 -10.90
C ASP A 380 -12.25 28.54 -11.03
N PHE A 381 -12.91 28.02 -12.03
CA PHE A 381 -14.31 28.30 -12.29
C PHE A 381 -15.02 27.01 -12.71
N ALA A 382 -16.15 26.71 -12.09
CA ALA A 382 -16.99 25.58 -12.43
C ALA A 382 -18.47 26.00 -12.49
N VAL A 383 -19.16 25.59 -13.56
CA VAL A 383 -20.57 25.86 -13.73
C VAL A 383 -21.32 24.60 -14.16
N ARG A 384 -22.44 24.37 -13.53
CA ARG A 384 -23.43 23.35 -13.88
C ARG A 384 -24.70 24.04 -14.32
N LEU A 385 -25.12 23.80 -15.55
CA LEU A 385 -26.26 24.45 -16.19
C LEU A 385 -27.48 23.52 -16.18
N LEU A 386 -28.65 24.10 -16.32
CA LEU A 386 -29.97 23.51 -16.47
C LEU A 386 -30.40 22.63 -15.28
N PRO A 387 -31.52 22.90 -14.66
CA PRO A 387 -32.14 22.03 -13.67
C PRO A 387 -32.70 20.76 -14.36
N GLY A 388 -32.88 19.68 -13.61
CA GLY A 388 -33.48 18.44 -14.10
C GLY A 388 -32.52 17.27 -14.15
N MET A 389 -32.58 16.43 -15.19
CA MET A 389 -31.77 15.20 -15.30
C MET A 389 -30.51 15.37 -16.15
N VAL A 390 -30.46 16.40 -16.99
CA VAL A 390 -29.34 16.65 -17.91
C VAL A 390 -28.69 17.98 -17.54
N HIS A 391 -27.41 17.92 -17.20
CA HIS A 391 -26.63 19.08 -16.79
C HIS A 391 -25.40 19.24 -17.67
N PRO A 392 -25.36 20.22 -18.57
CA PRO A 392 -24.09 20.66 -19.14
C PRO A 392 -23.17 21.20 -18.05
N VAL A 393 -21.88 20.80 -18.09
CA VAL A 393 -20.87 21.24 -17.15
C VAL A 393 -19.69 21.86 -17.88
N ILE A 394 -19.14 22.92 -17.33
CA ILE A 394 -17.94 23.58 -17.84
C ILE A 394 -17.05 23.88 -16.64
N ASN A 395 -15.77 23.47 -16.71
CA ASN A 395 -14.76 23.84 -15.74
C ASN A 395 -13.61 24.53 -16.46
N TYR A 396 -13.05 25.53 -15.82
CA TYR A 396 -11.89 26.27 -16.27
C TYR A 396 -10.93 26.46 -15.13
N SER A 397 -9.64 26.12 -15.36
CA SER A 397 -8.56 26.37 -14.40
C SER A 397 -7.41 27.05 -15.12
N PHE A 398 -6.89 28.09 -14.50
CA PHE A 398 -5.75 28.85 -14.98
C PHE A 398 -4.77 29.08 -13.82
N GLU A 399 -3.49 28.86 -14.06
CA GLU A 399 -2.43 29.18 -13.13
C GLU A 399 -1.24 29.80 -13.86
N SER A 400 -0.68 30.87 -13.31
CA SER A 400 0.46 31.55 -13.91
C SER A 400 1.41 32.05 -12.84
N SER A 401 2.67 31.64 -12.96
CA SER A 401 3.82 32.24 -12.26
C SER A 401 4.63 33.04 -13.26
N GLU A 402 4.67 34.36 -13.09
CA GLU A 402 5.27 35.28 -14.07
C GLU A 402 6.72 34.93 -14.45
N LYS A 403 7.46 34.24 -13.55
CA LYS A 403 8.87 33.89 -13.76
C LYS A 403 9.10 32.45 -14.23
N ALA A 404 8.09 31.58 -14.16
CA ALA A 404 8.36 30.17 -14.37
C ALA A 404 7.44 29.51 -15.43
N TYR A 405 6.12 29.63 -15.29
CA TYR A 405 5.20 28.86 -16.11
C TYR A 405 3.81 29.48 -16.17
N GLN A 406 3.00 28.98 -17.10
CA GLN A 406 1.57 29.22 -17.17
C GLN A 406 0.87 27.96 -17.67
N PHE A 407 -0.28 27.62 -17.11
CA PHE A 407 -1.16 26.63 -17.72
C PHE A 407 -2.60 27.12 -17.81
N GLU A 408 -3.29 26.59 -18.79
CA GLU A 408 -4.71 26.75 -19.01
C GLU A 408 -5.36 25.39 -19.21
N HIS A 409 -6.46 25.13 -18.50
CA HIS A 409 -7.17 23.88 -18.53
C HIS A 409 -8.66 24.15 -18.66
N ILE A 410 -9.29 23.69 -19.74
CA ILE A 410 -10.72 23.81 -19.98
C ILE A 410 -11.34 22.45 -20.19
N THR A 411 -12.46 22.17 -19.52
CA THR A 411 -13.29 21.01 -19.74
C THR A 411 -14.72 21.40 -20.00
N SER A 412 -15.37 20.63 -20.87
CA SER A 412 -16.80 20.70 -21.10
C SER A 412 -17.40 19.30 -21.18
N GLY A 413 -18.64 19.18 -20.71
CA GLY A 413 -19.26 17.88 -20.68
C GLY A 413 -20.76 17.93 -20.38
N VAL A 414 -21.32 16.73 -20.24
CA VAL A 414 -22.73 16.54 -19.90
C VAL A 414 -22.83 15.49 -18.81
N GLU A 415 -23.54 15.81 -17.75
CA GLU A 415 -23.97 14.88 -16.71
C GLU A 415 -25.44 14.54 -16.90
N TYR A 416 -25.75 13.25 -16.87
CA TYR A 416 -27.14 12.75 -16.85
C TYR A 416 -27.37 12.01 -15.53
N SER A 417 -28.37 12.38 -14.77
CA SER A 417 -28.71 11.84 -13.46
C SER A 417 -30.15 11.32 -13.44
N GLY A 418 -30.38 10.17 -14.08
CA GLY A 418 -31.66 9.46 -14.03
C GLY A 418 -31.70 8.39 -12.93
N GLU A 419 -32.91 7.89 -12.60
CA GLU A 419 -33.12 6.87 -11.56
C GLU A 419 -32.35 5.56 -11.80
N LYS A 420 -32.23 5.13 -13.07
CA LYS A 420 -31.56 3.87 -13.43
C LYS A 420 -30.19 4.07 -14.07
N LEU A 421 -29.97 5.21 -14.71
CA LEU A 421 -28.76 5.53 -15.43
C LEU A 421 -28.19 6.84 -14.90
N GLN A 422 -26.94 6.83 -14.54
CA GLN A 422 -26.14 8.01 -14.29
C GLN A 422 -24.94 7.95 -15.22
N THR A 423 -24.67 9.03 -15.93
CA THR A 423 -23.52 9.09 -16.81
C THR A 423 -22.95 10.51 -16.86
N THR A 424 -21.63 10.58 -16.94
CA THR A 424 -20.88 11.81 -17.10
C THR A 424 -19.94 11.62 -18.28
N VAL A 425 -20.02 12.52 -19.24
CA VAL A 425 -19.10 12.58 -20.39
C VAL A 425 -18.42 13.93 -20.38
N VAL A 426 -17.09 13.94 -20.32
CA VAL A 426 -16.27 15.16 -20.28
C VAL A 426 -15.18 15.06 -21.34
N ILE A 427 -14.96 16.16 -22.06
CA ILE A 427 -13.82 16.37 -22.95
C ILE A 427 -13.07 17.61 -22.49
N GLY A 428 -11.76 17.62 -22.69
CA GLY A 428 -10.96 18.77 -22.25
C GLY A 428 -9.65 18.93 -22.97
N ARG A 429 -9.08 20.12 -22.79
CA ARG A 429 -7.78 20.53 -23.31
C ARG A 429 -6.99 21.22 -22.21
N ARG A 430 -5.69 20.92 -22.16
CA ARG A 430 -4.74 21.63 -21.30
C ARG A 430 -3.53 22.05 -22.13
N GLU A 431 -3.11 23.29 -21.95
CA GLU A 431 -1.89 23.87 -22.53
C GLU A 431 -0.96 24.30 -21.41
N ASN A 432 0.30 23.91 -21.48
CA ASN A 432 1.33 24.31 -20.55
C ASN A 432 2.40 25.13 -21.30
N HIS A 433 2.77 26.24 -20.72
CA HIS A 433 3.81 27.12 -21.21
C HIS A 433 4.92 27.20 -20.15
N LEU A 434 6.15 27.20 -20.59
CA LEU A 434 7.33 27.44 -19.75
C LEU A 434 7.97 28.77 -20.16
N LYS A 435 8.48 29.48 -19.18
CA LYS A 435 9.23 30.71 -19.44
C LYS A 435 10.69 30.37 -19.72
N ILE A 436 11.13 30.65 -20.95
CA ILE A 436 12.50 30.47 -21.40
C ILE A 436 12.99 31.83 -21.90
N GLU A 437 14.05 32.36 -21.35
CA GLU A 437 14.67 33.65 -21.76
C GLU A 437 13.66 34.82 -21.87
N ASP A 438 12.76 34.97 -20.92
CA ASP A 438 11.69 36.00 -20.90
C ASP A 438 10.48 35.80 -21.86
N ALA A 439 10.45 34.75 -22.67
CA ALA A 439 9.30 34.38 -23.49
C ALA A 439 8.53 33.17 -22.89
N LEU A 440 7.21 33.25 -22.90
CA LEU A 440 6.35 32.10 -22.59
C LEU A 440 6.19 31.24 -23.86
N LEU A 441 6.82 30.08 -23.88
CA LEU A 441 6.78 29.12 -24.97
C LEU A 441 5.86 27.94 -24.63
N LEU A 442 5.04 27.52 -25.57
CA LEU A 442 4.21 26.32 -25.42
C LEU A 442 5.11 25.10 -25.26
N SER A 443 5.08 24.49 -24.08
CA SER A 443 5.89 23.31 -23.77
C SER A 443 5.15 22.01 -24.04
N SER A 444 3.83 21.98 -23.81
CA SER A 444 3.01 20.80 -24.11
C SER A 444 1.54 21.14 -24.26
N ARG A 445 0.84 20.29 -25.04
CA ARG A 445 -0.62 20.33 -25.22
C ARG A 445 -1.21 18.97 -24.96
N GLY A 446 -2.19 18.90 -24.09
CA GLY A 446 -2.91 17.68 -23.74
C GLY A 446 -4.39 17.74 -24.11
N TYR A 447 -4.92 16.63 -24.60
CA TYR A 447 -6.34 16.40 -24.78
C TYR A 447 -6.77 15.20 -23.93
N PHE A 448 -7.96 15.25 -23.39
CA PHE A 448 -8.50 14.14 -22.62
C PHE A 448 -10.01 14.01 -22.78
N SER A 449 -10.46 12.77 -22.60
CA SER A 449 -11.88 12.43 -22.56
C SER A 449 -12.15 11.49 -21.40
N GLU A 450 -13.28 11.69 -20.77
CA GLU A 450 -13.71 10.91 -19.61
C GLU A 450 -15.15 10.46 -19.80
N LEU A 451 -15.41 9.20 -19.49
CA LEU A 451 -16.74 8.61 -19.43
C LEU A 451 -16.91 7.87 -18.11
N ASP A 452 -17.90 8.29 -17.34
CA ASP A 452 -18.42 7.54 -16.20
C ASP A 452 -19.84 7.11 -16.51
N LEU A 453 -20.12 5.82 -16.39
CA LEU A 453 -21.44 5.26 -16.60
C LEU A 453 -21.79 4.35 -15.41
N ARG A 454 -22.95 4.55 -14.82
CA ARG A 454 -23.52 3.68 -13.79
C ARG A 454 -24.95 3.35 -14.16
N PHE A 455 -25.23 2.06 -14.27
CA PHE A 455 -26.57 1.57 -14.59
C PHE A 455 -27.00 0.58 -13.49
N GLN A 456 -28.13 0.87 -12.86
CA GLN A 456 -28.66 0.07 -11.78
C GLN A 456 -30.15 -0.21 -12.01
N THR A 457 -30.56 -1.46 -11.86
CA THR A 457 -31.96 -1.87 -12.01
C THR A 457 -32.52 -2.52 -10.75
N ARG A 458 -33.84 -2.38 -10.53
CA ARG A 458 -34.54 -3.10 -9.45
C ARG A 458 -34.51 -4.62 -9.64
N ASN A 459 -34.17 -5.12 -10.83
CA ASN A 459 -34.06 -6.54 -11.15
C ASN A 459 -32.72 -7.17 -10.74
N GLY A 460 -31.82 -6.41 -10.08
CA GLY A 460 -30.58 -6.94 -9.53
C GLY A 460 -29.34 -6.76 -10.41
N TRP A 461 -29.45 -6.08 -11.57
CA TRP A 461 -28.31 -5.69 -12.40
C TRP A 461 -27.70 -4.38 -11.91
N ASN A 462 -26.40 -4.35 -11.80
CA ASN A 462 -25.61 -3.17 -11.52
C ASN A 462 -24.38 -3.21 -12.42
N GLN A 463 -24.19 -2.15 -13.21
CA GLN A 463 -23.09 -2.03 -14.16
C GLN A 463 -22.43 -0.69 -13.97
N SER A 464 -21.10 -0.67 -14.01
CA SER A 464 -20.33 0.56 -14.04
C SER A 464 -19.22 0.45 -15.07
N LEU A 465 -18.99 1.55 -15.78
CA LEU A 465 -17.88 1.71 -16.71
C LEU A 465 -17.23 3.06 -16.43
N ILE A 466 -15.93 3.04 -16.23
CA ILE A 466 -15.07 4.21 -16.16
C ILE A 466 -14.09 4.08 -17.33
N TYR A 467 -14.01 5.10 -18.17
CA TYR A 467 -13.03 5.19 -19.24
C TYR A 467 -12.38 6.57 -19.22
N ARG A 468 -11.07 6.59 -19.35
CA ARG A 468 -10.24 7.79 -19.37
C ARG A 468 -9.21 7.66 -20.46
N LYS A 469 -9.18 8.65 -21.37
CA LYS A 469 -8.17 8.74 -22.41
C LYS A 469 -7.41 10.04 -22.29
N ARG A 470 -6.09 9.99 -22.49
CA ARG A 470 -5.20 11.13 -22.53
C ARG A 470 -4.22 11.04 -23.66
N MET A 471 -4.05 12.16 -24.33
CA MET A 471 -3.01 12.36 -25.34
C MET A 471 -2.29 13.64 -24.98
N LYS A 472 -0.97 13.58 -24.84
CA LYS A 472 -0.12 14.75 -24.56
C LYS A 472 1.01 14.80 -25.57
N THR A 473 1.12 15.93 -26.27
CA THR A 473 2.20 16.22 -27.19
C THR A 473 3.15 17.21 -26.56
N TYR A 474 4.42 16.86 -26.52
CA TYR A 474 5.49 17.73 -26.06
C TYR A 474 6.10 18.48 -27.24
N MET A 475 6.42 19.78 -27.02
CA MET A 475 6.94 20.66 -28.07
C MET A 475 8.44 20.83 -27.98
N LEU A 476 9.06 20.47 -26.84
CA LEU A 476 10.42 20.86 -26.54
C LEU A 476 11.42 19.70 -26.41
N GLU A 477 11.08 18.41 -26.54
CA GLU A 477 12.11 17.34 -26.57
C GLU A 477 11.66 15.94 -26.08
N GLU A 478 10.42 15.76 -25.63
CA GLU A 478 9.99 14.49 -25.08
C GLU A 478 9.08 13.71 -26.06
N LYS A 479 8.99 12.41 -25.86
CA LYS A 479 8.07 11.56 -26.61
C LYS A 479 6.61 11.85 -26.22
N ASP A 480 5.74 11.91 -27.22
CA ASP A 480 4.30 12.00 -27.02
C ASP A 480 3.81 10.89 -26.08
N LEU A 481 2.90 11.25 -25.20
CA LEU A 481 2.32 10.37 -24.22
C LEU A 481 0.87 10.08 -24.59
N ASN A 482 0.57 8.79 -24.77
CA ASN A 482 -0.79 8.29 -24.94
C ASN A 482 -1.09 7.36 -23.77
N TYR A 483 -2.26 7.53 -23.15
CA TYR A 483 -2.62 6.79 -21.96
C TYR A 483 -4.10 6.46 -21.99
N ASP A 484 -4.41 5.17 -21.90
CA ASP A 484 -5.76 4.65 -21.81
C ASP A 484 -5.97 3.93 -20.45
N LEU A 485 -7.07 4.22 -19.78
CA LEU A 485 -7.52 3.54 -18.59
C LEU A 485 -8.97 3.19 -18.73
N ALA A 486 -9.30 1.91 -18.56
CA ALA A 486 -10.67 1.43 -18.54
C ALA A 486 -10.93 0.54 -17.33
N GLN A 487 -12.04 0.74 -16.65
CA GLN A 487 -12.53 -0.15 -15.60
C GLN A 487 -14.00 -0.44 -15.83
N ALA A 488 -14.36 -1.72 -15.93
CA ALA A 488 -15.73 -2.16 -16.03
C ALA A 488 -16.08 -3.10 -14.88
N ARG A 489 -17.25 -2.95 -14.32
CA ARG A 489 -17.83 -3.91 -13.38
C ARG A 489 -19.25 -4.22 -13.79
N ILE A 490 -19.58 -5.52 -13.86
CA ILE A 490 -20.92 -6.05 -14.13
C ILE A 490 -21.28 -6.97 -12.96
N PHE A 491 -22.30 -6.61 -12.26
CA PHE A 491 -22.76 -7.34 -11.09
C PHE A 491 -24.23 -7.67 -11.21
N PHE A 492 -24.58 -8.94 -11.03
CA PHE A 492 -25.96 -9.40 -10.97
C PHE A 492 -26.22 -10.21 -9.71
N ARG A 493 -27.16 -9.76 -8.90
CA ARG A 493 -27.59 -10.48 -7.70
C ARG A 493 -29.05 -10.22 -7.42
N LYS A 494 -29.88 -11.26 -7.51
CA LYS A 494 -31.27 -11.24 -7.11
C LYS A 494 -31.52 -12.44 -6.19
N PRO A 495 -32.03 -12.28 -4.95
CA PRO A 495 -32.18 -13.39 -3.98
C PRO A 495 -32.98 -14.57 -4.49
N SER A 496 -34.05 -14.35 -5.29
CA SER A 496 -34.90 -15.38 -5.87
C SER A 496 -34.34 -15.99 -7.16
N HIS A 497 -33.25 -15.44 -7.74
CA HIS A 497 -32.70 -15.92 -9.01
C HIS A 497 -31.60 -16.95 -8.79
N PRO A 498 -31.53 -18.04 -9.57
CA PRO A 498 -30.47 -19.05 -9.41
C PRO A 498 -29.08 -18.55 -9.77
N PHE A 499 -28.97 -17.57 -10.65
CA PHE A 499 -27.73 -17.05 -11.20
C PHE A 499 -27.23 -15.85 -10.43
N ARG A 500 -25.92 -15.80 -10.19
CA ARG A 500 -25.18 -14.65 -9.69
C ARG A 500 -23.95 -14.44 -10.56
N LEU A 501 -23.62 -13.19 -10.85
CA LEU A 501 -22.46 -12.80 -11.65
C LEU A 501 -21.77 -11.62 -10.98
N ASP A 502 -20.45 -11.67 -10.89
CA ASP A 502 -19.58 -10.53 -10.56
C ASP A 502 -18.38 -10.58 -11.51
N VAL A 503 -18.31 -9.59 -12.39
CA VAL A 503 -17.20 -9.41 -13.35
C VAL A 503 -16.59 -8.05 -13.11
N LYS A 504 -15.31 -8.01 -12.85
CA LYS A 504 -14.49 -6.79 -12.74
C LYS A 504 -13.35 -6.89 -13.76
N ILE A 505 -13.18 -5.87 -14.55
CA ILE A 505 -12.10 -5.77 -15.56
C ILE A 505 -11.46 -4.40 -15.39
N LYS A 506 -10.14 -4.36 -15.36
CA LYS A 506 -9.32 -3.15 -15.39
C LYS A 506 -8.28 -3.29 -16.49
N LEU A 507 -8.11 -2.25 -17.26
CA LEU A 507 -7.05 -2.10 -18.27
C LEU A 507 -6.40 -0.73 -18.05
N GLU A 508 -5.09 -0.70 -18.00
CA GLU A 508 -4.32 0.53 -17.77
C GLU A 508 -3.00 0.48 -18.55
N GLU A 509 -2.71 1.52 -19.31
CA GLU A 509 -1.36 1.77 -19.82
C GLU A 509 -0.53 2.40 -18.71
N THR A 510 0.67 1.86 -18.45
CA THR A 510 1.52 2.27 -17.33
C THR A 510 3.00 2.14 -17.67
N LEU A 511 3.85 2.71 -16.84
CA LEU A 511 5.28 2.42 -16.82
C LEU A 511 5.53 1.35 -15.75
N THR A 512 6.03 0.21 -16.16
CA THR A 512 6.41 -0.86 -15.24
C THR A 512 7.91 -0.82 -14.98
N GLU A 513 8.27 -0.86 -13.70
CA GLU A 513 9.65 -0.99 -13.26
C GLU A 513 9.96 -2.45 -12.96
N ASN A 514 11.11 -2.92 -13.44
CA ASN A 514 11.57 -4.28 -13.18
C ASN A 514 11.82 -4.48 -11.69
N ARG A 515 11.53 -5.70 -11.22
CA ARG A 515 11.59 -6.06 -9.80
C ARG A 515 12.31 -7.37 -9.63
N ALA A 516 13.14 -7.47 -8.58
CA ALA A 516 13.74 -8.73 -8.16
C ALA A 516 13.21 -9.14 -6.78
N THR A 517 12.92 -10.42 -6.61
CA THR A 517 12.63 -10.99 -5.30
C THR A 517 13.94 -11.33 -4.60
N VAL A 518 14.10 -10.85 -3.39
CA VAL A 518 15.26 -11.13 -2.51
C VAL A 518 14.78 -11.83 -1.24
N TYR A 519 15.70 -12.56 -0.62
CA TYR A 519 15.40 -13.38 0.56
C TYR A 519 16.42 -13.07 1.66
N ASP A 520 15.93 -12.64 2.82
CA ASP A 520 16.75 -12.37 4.00
C ASP A 520 16.59 -13.46 5.04
N SER A 521 17.71 -13.85 5.67
CA SER A 521 17.72 -14.81 6.75
C SER A 521 17.25 -14.15 8.05
N VAL A 522 16.22 -14.71 8.66
CA VAL A 522 15.65 -14.25 9.94
C VAL A 522 15.76 -15.31 11.04
N GLY A 523 16.29 -16.50 10.71
CA GLY A 523 16.39 -17.64 11.61
C GLY A 523 15.27 -18.67 11.43
N VAL A 524 15.58 -19.91 11.76
CA VAL A 524 14.66 -21.05 11.61
C VAL A 524 13.39 -20.84 12.44
N GLY A 525 12.24 -21.01 11.79
CA GLY A 525 10.91 -20.83 12.40
C GLY A 525 10.39 -19.38 12.45
N LEU A 526 11.19 -18.40 12.03
CA LEU A 526 10.82 -17.00 11.98
C LEU A 526 10.48 -16.54 10.55
N GLY A 527 10.90 -17.31 9.55
CA GLY A 527 10.65 -17.04 8.15
C GLY A 527 9.51 -17.88 7.56
N THR A 528 9.22 -17.64 6.28
CA THR A 528 8.20 -18.33 5.51
C THR A 528 8.76 -19.05 4.29
N TYR A 529 10.09 -19.04 4.14
CA TYR A 529 10.81 -19.69 3.05
C TYR A 529 12.01 -20.44 3.59
N ARG A 530 12.36 -21.55 2.93
CA ARG A 530 13.57 -22.36 3.14
C ARG A 530 14.37 -22.38 1.85
N TYR A 531 15.68 -22.17 1.93
CA TYR A 531 16.57 -22.36 0.80
C TYR A 531 16.75 -23.86 0.51
N ASP A 532 16.56 -24.23 -0.72
CA ASP A 532 16.78 -25.57 -1.23
C ASP A 532 18.01 -25.60 -2.14
N PRO A 533 19.16 -26.12 -1.67
CA PRO A 533 20.42 -26.04 -2.39
C PRO A 533 20.43 -26.87 -3.68
N GLN A 534 19.54 -27.86 -3.82
CA GLN A 534 19.49 -28.69 -5.00
C GLN A 534 18.76 -28.03 -6.18
N PHE A 535 17.73 -27.25 -5.89
CA PHE A 535 17.01 -26.46 -6.89
C PHE A 535 17.54 -25.03 -6.99
N GLU A 536 18.51 -24.66 -6.13
CA GLU A 536 19.00 -23.29 -6.02
C GLU A 536 17.85 -22.29 -5.87
N GLU A 537 16.83 -22.64 -5.06
CA GLU A 537 15.59 -21.92 -4.94
C GLU A 537 15.14 -21.79 -3.49
N TYR A 538 14.47 -20.66 -3.17
CA TYR A 538 13.74 -20.50 -1.91
C TYR A 538 12.33 -21.02 -2.07
N VAL A 539 12.01 -22.12 -1.39
CA VAL A 539 10.69 -22.75 -1.42
C VAL A 539 9.86 -22.35 -0.21
N PRO A 540 8.54 -22.14 -0.35
CA PRO A 540 7.68 -21.82 0.77
C PRO A 540 7.73 -22.90 1.86
N ASP A 541 8.01 -22.50 3.09
CA ASP A 541 8.04 -23.37 4.28
C ASP A 541 7.58 -22.57 5.51
N PRO A 542 6.48 -22.96 6.19
CA PRO A 542 5.99 -22.24 7.37
C PRO A 542 6.97 -22.16 8.55
N ASN A 543 7.98 -23.05 8.59
CA ASN A 543 9.03 -23.06 9.60
C ASN A 543 10.38 -22.63 9.00
N GLY A 544 10.36 -21.95 7.87
CA GLY A 544 11.56 -21.54 7.15
C GLY A 544 12.42 -20.54 7.92
N ALA A 545 13.61 -20.32 7.40
CA ALA A 545 14.58 -19.39 7.97
C ALA A 545 14.66 -18.05 7.20
N TYR A 546 13.89 -17.87 6.15
CA TYR A 546 13.99 -16.71 5.26
C TYR A 546 12.63 -16.04 5.08
N ILE A 547 12.66 -14.73 4.93
CA ILE A 547 11.54 -13.91 4.47
C ILE A 547 11.83 -13.39 3.06
N ALA A 548 10.79 -13.30 2.21
CA ALA A 548 10.90 -12.76 0.86
C ALA A 548 10.36 -11.33 0.81
N TYR A 549 11.07 -10.46 0.12
CA TYR A 549 10.57 -9.13 -0.25
C TYR A 549 11.02 -8.73 -1.65
N THR A 550 10.39 -7.73 -2.21
CA THR A 550 10.62 -7.31 -3.59
C THR A 550 11.35 -5.96 -3.60
N ILE A 551 12.42 -5.89 -4.37
CA ILE A 551 13.16 -4.65 -4.61
C ILE A 551 12.98 -4.16 -6.04
N LEU A 552 13.05 -2.85 -6.24
CA LEU A 552 13.05 -2.20 -7.55
C LEU A 552 14.46 -2.22 -8.14
N THR A 553 14.57 -2.48 -9.45
CA THR A 553 15.88 -2.59 -10.14
C THR A 553 16.21 -1.40 -11.05
N GLY A 554 15.31 -0.40 -11.13
CA GLY A 554 15.58 0.90 -11.71
C GLY A 554 15.29 1.06 -13.21
N SER A 555 14.93 0.01 -13.97
CA SER A 555 14.53 0.16 -15.38
C SER A 555 13.02 0.25 -15.53
N HIS A 556 12.53 1.20 -16.36
CA HIS A 556 11.11 1.42 -16.60
C HIS A 556 10.76 1.14 -18.06
N GLU A 557 9.69 0.39 -18.29
CA GLU A 557 9.17 0.12 -19.62
C GLU A 557 7.68 0.47 -19.74
N PRO A 558 7.23 1.06 -20.86
CA PRO A 558 5.82 1.28 -21.11
C PRO A 558 5.11 -0.05 -21.38
N THR A 559 4.04 -0.31 -20.62
CA THR A 559 3.29 -1.57 -20.69
C THR A 559 1.80 -1.34 -20.54
N THR A 560 1.02 -2.34 -20.95
CA THR A 560 -0.39 -2.45 -20.65
C THR A 560 -0.59 -3.46 -19.51
N GLN A 561 -1.20 -3.02 -18.44
CA GLN A 561 -1.65 -3.87 -17.34
C GLN A 561 -3.13 -4.19 -17.54
N PHE A 562 -3.47 -5.47 -17.50
CA PHE A 562 -4.85 -5.95 -17.51
C PHE A 562 -5.11 -6.82 -16.28
N GLU A 563 -6.22 -6.58 -15.60
CA GLU A 563 -6.71 -7.39 -14.48
C GLU A 563 -8.17 -7.77 -14.72
N GLY A 564 -8.49 -9.05 -14.66
CA GLY A 564 -9.85 -9.59 -14.78
C GLY A 564 -10.19 -10.50 -13.63
N ILE A 565 -11.31 -10.23 -12.96
CA ILE A 565 -11.88 -11.10 -11.93
C ILE A 565 -13.31 -11.42 -12.35
N GLN A 566 -13.60 -12.71 -12.52
CA GLN A 566 -14.93 -13.18 -12.93
C GLN A 566 -15.38 -14.26 -11.96
N ARG A 567 -16.53 -14.05 -11.36
CA ARG A 567 -17.21 -15.05 -10.53
C ARG A 567 -18.62 -15.27 -11.02
N LEU A 568 -18.92 -16.51 -11.32
CA LEU A 568 -20.25 -16.97 -11.68
C LEU A 568 -20.68 -18.05 -10.68
N GLU A 569 -21.89 -17.91 -10.14
CA GLU A 569 -22.50 -18.91 -9.28
C GLU A 569 -23.89 -19.25 -9.82
N TYR A 570 -24.21 -20.54 -9.91
CA TYR A 570 -25.52 -21.03 -10.26
C TYR A 570 -26.06 -22.00 -9.20
N ASP A 571 -27.16 -21.63 -8.53
CA ASP A 571 -27.84 -22.43 -7.50
C ASP A 571 -29.06 -23.09 -8.12
N PHE A 572 -28.92 -24.37 -8.46
CA PHE A 572 -30.00 -25.15 -9.10
C PHE A 572 -31.24 -25.31 -8.17
N GLY A 573 -31.05 -25.18 -6.85
CA GLY A 573 -32.10 -25.24 -5.87
C GLY A 573 -33.12 -24.11 -5.94
N LYS A 574 -32.76 -23.00 -6.55
CA LYS A 574 -33.63 -21.84 -6.76
C LYS A 574 -34.46 -21.93 -8.04
N ARG A 575 -34.21 -22.94 -8.87
CA ARG A 575 -35.00 -23.19 -10.08
C ARG A 575 -36.21 -24.05 -9.77
N LEU A 576 -37.41 -23.58 -10.10
CA LEU A 576 -38.66 -24.33 -9.95
C LEU A 576 -38.55 -25.71 -10.62
N ASN A 577 -38.92 -26.77 -9.92
CA ASN A 577 -38.93 -28.17 -10.37
C ASN A 577 -37.57 -28.72 -10.85
N SER A 578 -36.46 -28.24 -10.29
CA SER A 578 -35.13 -28.76 -10.59
C SER A 578 -34.92 -30.14 -9.98
N LYS A 579 -34.55 -31.16 -10.80
CA LYS A 579 -34.05 -32.46 -10.33
C LYS A 579 -32.72 -32.33 -9.58
N PHE A 580 -31.99 -31.25 -9.80
CA PHE A 580 -30.68 -30.94 -9.25
C PHE A 580 -30.74 -29.86 -8.13
N LYS A 581 -31.82 -29.82 -7.36
CA LYS A 581 -32.06 -28.77 -6.35
C LYS A 581 -30.98 -28.66 -5.26
N ASP A 582 -30.21 -29.70 -5.05
CA ASP A 582 -29.18 -29.81 -4.03
C ASP A 582 -27.77 -29.50 -4.62
N VAL A 583 -27.70 -29.05 -5.89
CA VAL A 583 -26.45 -28.78 -6.60
C VAL A 583 -26.23 -27.28 -6.74
N LYS A 584 -24.98 -26.84 -6.52
CA LYS A 584 -24.49 -25.52 -6.84
C LYS A 584 -23.25 -25.62 -7.72
N TYR A 585 -23.14 -24.72 -8.66
CA TYR A 585 -21.96 -24.56 -9.50
C TYR A 585 -21.35 -23.20 -9.27
N ARG A 586 -20.01 -23.15 -9.21
CA ARG A 586 -19.22 -21.94 -9.13
C ARG A 586 -18.08 -21.97 -10.15
N LEU A 587 -17.90 -20.85 -10.83
CA LEU A 587 -16.75 -20.54 -11.67
C LEU A 587 -16.06 -19.32 -11.08
N ASP A 588 -14.80 -19.45 -10.71
CA ASP A 588 -13.91 -18.35 -10.36
C ASP A 588 -12.79 -18.29 -11.40
N TRP A 589 -12.66 -17.15 -12.07
CA TRP A 589 -11.59 -16.90 -13.02
C TRP A 589 -10.89 -15.58 -12.66
N PHE A 590 -9.64 -15.68 -12.30
CA PHE A 590 -8.72 -14.58 -12.09
C PHE A 590 -7.71 -14.53 -13.24
N TRP A 591 -7.41 -13.32 -13.69
CA TRP A 591 -6.51 -13.09 -14.79
C TRP A 591 -5.79 -11.76 -14.61
N ASP A 592 -4.44 -11.77 -14.60
CA ASP A 592 -3.54 -10.64 -14.49
C ASP A 592 -2.50 -10.71 -15.61
N PHE A 593 -2.33 -9.62 -16.34
CA PHE A 593 -1.36 -9.51 -17.43
C PHE A 593 -0.67 -8.15 -17.35
N ASN A 594 0.64 -8.14 -17.54
CA ASN A 594 1.46 -6.96 -17.68
C ASN A 594 2.48 -7.20 -18.79
N GLY A 595 2.46 -6.36 -19.83
CA GLY A 595 3.33 -6.51 -21.00
C GLY A 595 3.00 -5.54 -22.10
N GLN A 596 3.72 -5.65 -23.19
CA GLN A 596 3.47 -4.84 -24.39
C GLN A 596 2.40 -5.49 -25.27
N ASN A 597 1.64 -4.68 -26.03
CA ASN A 597 0.67 -5.15 -27.03
C ASN A 597 -0.37 -6.14 -26.49
N PHE A 598 -1.11 -5.73 -25.45
CA PHE A 598 -2.17 -6.57 -24.87
C PHE A 598 -3.16 -7.07 -25.92
N SER A 599 -3.43 -8.37 -25.90
CA SER A 599 -4.54 -9.01 -26.60
C SER A 599 -5.03 -10.22 -25.80
N VAL A 600 -6.30 -10.60 -25.97
CA VAL A 600 -6.89 -11.76 -25.26
C VAL A 600 -6.16 -13.07 -25.61
N ASN A 601 -5.60 -13.17 -26.79
CA ASN A 601 -4.87 -14.38 -27.21
C ASN A 601 -3.51 -14.51 -26.53
N ARG A 602 -2.84 -13.41 -26.22
CA ARG A 602 -1.51 -13.41 -25.56
C ARG A 602 -1.54 -13.92 -24.13
N TYR A 603 -2.64 -13.84 -23.46
CA TYR A 603 -2.86 -14.45 -22.18
C TYR A 603 -2.67 -15.97 -22.15
N MET A 604 -2.88 -16.63 -23.30
CA MET A 604 -2.68 -18.08 -23.48
C MET A 604 -1.23 -18.44 -23.86
N GLU A 605 -0.36 -17.47 -24.15
CA GLU A 605 1.02 -17.72 -24.54
C GLU A 605 1.83 -18.32 -23.38
N ASP A 606 2.56 -19.39 -23.68
CA ASP A 606 3.36 -20.20 -22.74
C ASP A 606 4.86 -20.05 -23.01
N ASP A 607 5.29 -18.99 -23.68
CA ASP A 607 6.67 -18.84 -24.12
C ASP A 607 7.49 -18.09 -23.05
N LEU A 608 8.47 -18.80 -22.44
CA LEU A 608 9.47 -18.21 -21.56
C LEU A 608 10.31 -17.13 -22.25
N ASN A 609 10.42 -17.18 -23.58
CA ASN A 609 11.20 -16.23 -24.38
C ASN A 609 10.36 -15.05 -24.88
N ALA A 610 9.09 -14.94 -24.49
CA ALA A 610 8.23 -13.82 -24.87
C ALA A 610 8.70 -12.54 -24.17
N SER A 611 9.72 -11.88 -24.71
CA SER A 611 10.32 -10.63 -24.17
C SER A 611 9.34 -9.49 -23.97
N THR A 612 8.17 -9.57 -24.60
CA THR A 612 7.10 -8.56 -24.51
C THR A 612 6.10 -8.81 -23.39
N ILE A 613 6.17 -9.97 -22.71
CA ILE A 613 5.34 -10.27 -21.53
C ILE A 613 6.22 -10.16 -20.30
N ILE A 614 5.89 -9.19 -19.42
CA ILE A 614 6.57 -9.00 -18.14
C ILE A 614 5.99 -9.93 -17.09
N ARG A 615 4.66 -10.07 -17.06
CA ARG A 615 3.95 -10.97 -16.16
C ARG A 615 2.63 -11.41 -16.75
N SER A 616 2.31 -12.70 -16.60
CA SER A 616 1.00 -13.23 -16.94
C SER A 616 0.59 -14.27 -15.90
N ARG A 617 -0.49 -14.04 -15.20
CA ARG A 617 -1.02 -14.96 -14.20
C ARG A 617 -2.49 -15.26 -14.47
N SER A 618 -2.83 -16.53 -14.44
CA SER A 618 -4.20 -17.01 -14.61
C SER A 618 -4.53 -18.07 -13.59
N LYS A 619 -5.72 -17.99 -13.02
CA LYS A 619 -6.27 -19.00 -12.13
C LYS A 619 -7.74 -19.23 -12.47
N LEU A 620 -8.05 -20.41 -12.99
CA LEU A 620 -9.39 -20.81 -13.37
C LEU A 620 -9.84 -21.99 -12.50
N ARG A 621 -10.95 -21.83 -11.79
CA ARG A 621 -11.52 -22.88 -10.94
C ARG A 621 -12.97 -23.10 -11.28
N HIS A 622 -13.32 -24.34 -11.61
CA HIS A 622 -14.68 -24.84 -11.71
C HIS A 622 -14.99 -25.67 -10.47
N GLU A 623 -16.06 -25.39 -9.78
CA GLU A 623 -16.47 -26.09 -8.57
C GLU A 623 -17.94 -26.49 -8.62
N TRP A 624 -18.21 -27.71 -8.25
CA TRP A 624 -19.56 -28.26 -8.09
C TRP A 624 -19.75 -28.73 -6.66
N ASP A 625 -20.75 -28.20 -5.99
CA ASP A 625 -21.13 -28.55 -4.64
C ASP A 625 -22.50 -29.25 -4.68
N TYR A 626 -22.59 -30.44 -4.13
CA TYR A 626 -23.85 -31.18 -3.87
C TYR A 626 -24.00 -31.35 -2.38
N VAL A 627 -25.12 -30.88 -1.81
CA VAL A 627 -25.44 -30.99 -0.40
C VAL A 627 -26.90 -31.39 -0.26
N ASN A 628 -27.16 -32.63 0.16
CA ASN A 628 -28.51 -33.11 0.37
C ASN A 628 -28.98 -33.00 1.84
N ARG A 629 -30.26 -33.22 2.04
CA ARG A 629 -30.91 -33.16 3.38
C ARG A 629 -30.47 -34.27 4.33
N THR A 630 -29.93 -35.38 3.82
CA THR A 630 -29.46 -36.53 4.61
C THR A 630 -28.05 -36.33 5.15
N GLY A 631 -27.40 -35.20 4.84
CA GLY A 631 -26.04 -34.85 5.29
C GLY A 631 -24.93 -35.34 4.40
N ARG A 632 -25.25 -35.88 3.19
CA ARG A 632 -24.22 -36.15 2.17
C ARG A 632 -23.78 -34.85 1.55
N GLN A 633 -22.45 -34.63 1.49
CA GLN A 633 -21.81 -33.49 0.82
C GLN A 633 -20.79 -34.02 -0.16
N ILE A 634 -20.85 -33.57 -1.40
CA ILE A 634 -19.88 -33.89 -2.44
C ILE A 634 -19.46 -32.57 -3.05
N ARG A 635 -18.16 -32.30 -2.99
CA ARG A 635 -17.54 -31.16 -3.67
C ARG A 635 -16.50 -31.67 -4.64
N THR A 636 -16.59 -31.26 -5.88
CA THR A 636 -15.56 -31.56 -6.89
C THR A 636 -15.12 -30.26 -7.55
N TRP A 637 -13.84 -30.14 -7.82
CA TRP A 637 -13.32 -28.97 -8.53
C TRP A 637 -12.22 -29.35 -9.50
N TRP A 638 -12.15 -28.59 -10.55
CA TRP A 638 -11.01 -28.53 -11.45
C TRP A 638 -10.40 -27.16 -11.35
N LEU A 639 -9.06 -27.09 -11.13
CA LEU A 639 -8.27 -25.90 -11.00
C LEU A 639 -7.18 -25.92 -12.05
N SER A 640 -6.96 -24.81 -12.73
CA SER A 640 -5.79 -24.58 -13.60
C SER A 640 -5.17 -23.24 -13.24
N GLU A 641 -3.92 -23.29 -12.85
CA GLU A 641 -3.12 -22.11 -12.53
C GLU A 641 -1.92 -22.03 -13.47
N LYS A 642 -1.62 -20.81 -13.90
CA LYS A 642 -0.43 -20.49 -14.68
C LYS A 642 0.12 -19.19 -14.16
N ASP A 643 1.43 -19.10 -13.94
CA ASP A 643 2.15 -17.89 -13.53
C ASP A 643 3.46 -17.80 -14.32
N LEU A 644 3.52 -16.85 -15.26
CA LEU A 644 4.73 -16.45 -15.98
C LEU A 644 5.21 -15.14 -15.39
N ASN A 645 6.40 -15.12 -14.82
CA ASN A 645 7.04 -13.94 -14.25
C ASN A 645 8.37 -13.66 -14.95
N ASN A 646 8.45 -12.58 -15.69
CA ASN A 646 9.63 -12.09 -16.39
C ASN A 646 10.03 -10.70 -15.90
N MET A 647 9.59 -10.32 -14.69
CA MET A 647 9.96 -9.04 -14.07
C MET A 647 11.38 -9.06 -13.52
N ASP A 648 11.88 -10.25 -13.20
CA ASP A 648 13.21 -10.41 -12.62
C ASP A 648 14.29 -10.34 -13.72
N PRO A 649 15.28 -9.45 -13.59
CA PRO A 649 16.34 -9.30 -14.59
C PRO A 649 17.22 -10.55 -14.74
N ARG A 650 17.16 -11.50 -13.81
CA ARG A 650 17.87 -12.79 -13.87
C ARG A 650 17.30 -13.74 -14.92
N GLY A 651 16.00 -13.63 -15.24
CA GLY A 651 15.33 -14.46 -16.25
C GLY A 651 13.86 -14.73 -15.92
N ALA A 652 13.15 -15.34 -16.83
CA ALA A 652 11.75 -15.71 -16.68
C ALA A 652 11.56 -16.95 -15.78
N ASP A 653 10.44 -17.04 -15.09
CA ASP A 653 10.00 -18.20 -14.32
C ASP A 653 8.55 -18.54 -14.70
N LEU A 654 8.29 -19.77 -15.14
CA LEU A 654 6.97 -20.26 -15.56
C LEU A 654 6.53 -21.41 -14.67
N ARG A 655 5.41 -21.25 -13.99
CA ARG A 655 4.78 -22.28 -13.16
C ARG A 655 3.40 -22.61 -13.70
N LYS A 656 3.13 -23.89 -13.89
CA LYS A 656 1.83 -24.44 -14.27
C LYS A 656 1.38 -25.43 -13.22
N ASN A 657 0.12 -25.36 -12.82
CA ASN A 657 -0.50 -26.32 -11.91
C ASN A 657 -1.92 -26.62 -12.35
N THR A 658 -2.23 -27.90 -12.50
CA THR A 658 -3.58 -28.37 -12.78
C THR A 658 -3.98 -29.35 -11.69
N GLU A 659 -5.19 -29.19 -11.13
CA GLU A 659 -5.70 -30.04 -10.05
C GLU A 659 -7.14 -30.46 -10.34
N LEU A 660 -7.45 -31.74 -10.19
CA LEU A 660 -8.80 -32.28 -10.15
C LEU A 660 -9.00 -32.92 -8.78
N ALA A 661 -10.03 -32.48 -8.04
CA ALA A 661 -10.25 -32.96 -6.69
C ALA A 661 -11.70 -33.30 -6.42
N LEU A 662 -11.92 -34.23 -5.49
CA LEU A 662 -13.19 -34.67 -4.99
C LEU A 662 -13.12 -34.77 -3.46
N ASP A 663 -14.00 -34.04 -2.77
CA ASP A 663 -14.26 -34.17 -1.34
C ASP A 663 -15.66 -34.77 -1.16
N TRP A 664 -15.75 -35.92 -0.51
CA TRP A 664 -17.01 -36.59 -0.21
C TRP A 664 -17.16 -36.81 1.29
N LEU A 665 -18.25 -36.30 1.83
CA LEU A 665 -18.65 -36.48 3.21
C LEU A 665 -19.98 -37.25 3.21
N GLU A 666 -20.01 -38.44 3.81
CA GLU A 666 -21.21 -39.28 3.94
C GLU A 666 -21.61 -39.34 5.39
N SER A 667 -22.88 -39.06 5.70
CA SER A 667 -23.41 -39.18 7.06
C SER A 667 -23.72 -40.65 7.38
N ILE A 668 -22.97 -41.25 8.28
CA ILE A 668 -23.22 -42.61 8.79
C ILE A 668 -24.26 -42.56 9.93
N SER A 669 -24.18 -41.54 10.77
CA SER A 669 -25.14 -41.27 11.83
C SER A 669 -25.22 -39.77 12.11
N ALA A 670 -26.10 -39.32 12.99
CA ALA A 670 -26.24 -37.90 13.36
C ALA A 670 -24.91 -37.26 13.82
N ASN A 671 -23.98 -38.06 14.36
CA ASN A 671 -22.72 -37.58 14.96
C ASN A 671 -21.47 -38.14 14.26
N MET A 672 -21.62 -38.94 13.20
CA MET A 672 -20.49 -39.60 12.55
C MET A 672 -20.61 -39.54 11.02
N HIS A 673 -19.52 -39.15 10.36
CA HIS A 673 -19.42 -39.06 8.92
C HIS A 673 -18.21 -39.83 8.40
N ALA A 674 -18.36 -40.51 7.29
CA ALA A 674 -17.21 -40.96 6.50
C ALA A 674 -16.68 -39.80 5.65
N VAL A 675 -15.40 -39.74 5.51
CA VAL A 675 -14.68 -38.70 4.74
C VAL A 675 -13.81 -39.38 3.69
N VAL A 676 -13.98 -38.97 2.43
CA VAL A 676 -13.11 -39.39 1.33
C VAL A 676 -12.67 -38.14 0.58
N LYS A 677 -11.37 -37.98 0.41
CA LYS A 677 -10.78 -36.89 -0.40
C LYS A 677 -9.87 -37.52 -1.43
N LEU A 678 -10.06 -37.17 -2.68
CA LEU A 678 -9.25 -37.62 -3.80
C LEU A 678 -8.76 -36.39 -4.53
N ASN A 679 -7.50 -36.43 -4.93
CA ASN A 679 -6.89 -35.36 -5.68
C ASN A 679 -5.94 -35.94 -6.72
N GLN A 680 -5.99 -35.38 -7.93
CA GLN A 680 -5.04 -35.61 -9.00
C GLN A 680 -4.43 -34.27 -9.37
N HIS A 681 -3.10 -34.19 -9.43
CA HIS A 681 -2.42 -32.96 -9.79
C HIS A 681 -1.36 -33.20 -10.87
N ASP A 682 -1.04 -32.12 -11.59
CA ASP A 682 0.03 -32.01 -12.55
C ASP A 682 0.68 -30.62 -12.40
N SER A 683 1.91 -30.60 -11.93
CA SER A 683 2.69 -29.38 -11.69
C SER A 683 3.96 -29.36 -12.54
N LYS A 684 4.26 -28.21 -13.14
CA LYS A 684 5.47 -28.00 -13.94
C LYS A 684 6.09 -26.65 -13.59
N VAL A 685 7.41 -26.65 -13.39
CA VAL A 685 8.22 -25.44 -13.19
C VAL A 685 9.31 -25.44 -14.27
N GLU A 686 9.44 -24.33 -14.98
CA GLU A 686 10.46 -24.05 -16.00
C GLU A 686 11.09 -22.69 -15.68
N SER A 687 12.42 -22.61 -15.61
CA SER A 687 13.12 -21.39 -15.21
C SER A 687 14.17 -20.97 -16.24
N GLY A 688 14.14 -19.70 -16.62
CA GLY A 688 15.20 -19.07 -17.38
C GLY A 688 16.41 -18.65 -16.54
N PHE A 689 16.34 -18.78 -15.20
CA PHE A 689 17.45 -18.48 -14.28
C PHE A 689 18.49 -19.60 -14.27
N SER A 690 18.02 -20.81 -14.12
CA SER A 690 18.85 -21.99 -13.99
C SER A 690 18.03 -23.24 -14.34
N HIS A 691 18.59 -24.09 -15.21
CA HIS A 691 17.97 -25.38 -15.55
C HIS A 691 17.93 -26.37 -14.38
N SER A 692 18.67 -26.13 -13.29
CA SER A 692 18.54 -26.90 -12.06
C SER A 692 17.16 -26.82 -11.43
N ARG A 693 16.42 -25.74 -11.72
CA ARG A 693 15.06 -25.50 -11.23
C ARG A 693 13.95 -26.17 -12.04
N ASP A 694 14.27 -26.65 -13.25
CA ASP A 694 13.28 -27.29 -14.14
C ASP A 694 12.84 -28.65 -13.58
N ARG A 695 11.51 -28.77 -13.35
CA ARG A 695 10.94 -29.96 -12.72
C ARG A 695 9.46 -30.16 -13.04
N SER A 696 9.00 -31.38 -12.89
CA SER A 696 7.56 -31.69 -12.97
C SER A 696 7.19 -32.73 -11.92
N ALA A 697 5.94 -32.67 -11.46
CA ALA A 697 5.32 -33.63 -10.54
C ALA A 697 3.89 -33.91 -10.99
N GLN A 698 3.56 -35.17 -11.23
CA GLN A 698 2.23 -35.61 -11.59
C GLN A 698 1.84 -36.79 -10.70
N GLY A 699 0.68 -36.72 -10.06
CA GLY A 699 0.28 -37.79 -9.19
C GLY A 699 -1.12 -37.74 -8.66
N THR A 700 -1.39 -38.68 -7.74
CA THR A 700 -2.68 -38.85 -7.09
C THR A 700 -2.53 -38.88 -5.58
N TRP A 701 -3.51 -38.34 -4.90
CA TRP A 701 -3.58 -38.29 -3.46
C TRP A 701 -4.96 -38.73 -2.97
N ALA A 702 -4.99 -39.57 -1.93
CA ALA A 702 -6.21 -40.02 -1.29
C ALA A 702 -6.14 -39.89 0.24
N GLU A 703 -7.23 -39.40 0.83
CA GLU A 703 -7.47 -39.41 2.28
C GLU A 703 -8.79 -40.07 2.54
N ILE A 704 -8.82 -41.09 3.43
CA ILE A 704 -10.03 -41.79 3.79
C ILE A 704 -10.13 -41.91 5.32
N GLY A 705 -11.29 -41.63 5.88
CA GLY A 705 -11.43 -41.73 7.32
C GLY A 705 -12.80 -41.36 7.86
N ILE A 706 -12.80 -40.97 9.12
CA ILE A 706 -14.04 -40.76 9.89
C ILE A 706 -13.94 -39.43 10.65
N LYS A 707 -15.02 -38.67 10.56
CA LYS A 707 -15.24 -37.46 11.34
C LYS A 707 -16.36 -37.74 12.34
N LYS A 708 -16.05 -37.58 13.65
CA LYS A 708 -17.00 -37.88 14.73
C LYS A 708 -17.16 -36.71 15.68
N ARG A 709 -18.40 -36.37 15.98
CA ARG A 709 -18.76 -35.42 17.03
C ARG A 709 -19.17 -36.21 18.28
N PHE A 710 -18.32 -36.20 19.32
CA PHE A 710 -18.60 -36.89 20.58
C PHE A 710 -19.61 -36.14 21.46
N SER A 711 -19.60 -34.82 21.38
CA SER A 711 -20.51 -33.91 22.06
C SER A 711 -20.63 -32.60 21.29
N SER A 712 -21.43 -31.65 21.77
CA SER A 712 -21.47 -30.28 21.22
C SER A 712 -20.14 -29.57 21.33
N LEU A 713 -19.26 -30.01 22.23
CA LEU A 713 -17.96 -29.38 22.52
C LEU A 713 -16.77 -30.10 21.86
N TRP A 714 -16.91 -31.41 21.52
CA TRP A 714 -15.80 -32.22 21.02
C TRP A 714 -16.07 -32.79 19.63
N GLN A 715 -15.13 -32.56 18.70
CA GLN A 715 -15.16 -33.17 17.37
C GLN A 715 -13.76 -33.69 17.03
N THR A 716 -13.68 -34.84 16.38
CA THR A 716 -12.45 -35.47 15.93
C THR A 716 -12.58 -35.93 14.49
N GLU A 717 -11.53 -35.81 13.69
CA GLU A 717 -11.43 -36.37 12.35
C GLU A 717 -10.12 -37.17 12.25
N ALA A 718 -10.23 -38.43 11.89
CA ALA A 718 -9.10 -39.34 11.72
C ALA A 718 -9.07 -39.80 10.25
N LEU A 719 -7.91 -39.64 9.59
CA LEU A 719 -7.72 -39.91 8.17
C LEU A 719 -6.47 -40.75 7.94
N LEU A 720 -6.63 -41.74 7.08
CA LEU A 720 -5.51 -42.46 6.46
C LEU A 720 -5.16 -41.73 5.15
N GLN A 721 -3.87 -41.52 4.90
CA GLN A 721 -3.37 -40.82 3.74
C GLN A 721 -2.54 -41.75 2.86
N SER A 722 -2.73 -41.66 1.56
CA SER A 722 -1.91 -42.36 0.56
C SER A 722 -1.69 -41.45 -0.63
N GLY A 723 -0.47 -41.35 -1.14
CA GLY A 723 -0.12 -40.54 -2.29
C GLY A 723 0.90 -41.26 -3.16
N TYR A 724 0.83 -41.02 -4.46
CA TYR A 724 1.82 -41.54 -5.44
C TYR A 724 2.07 -40.47 -6.48
N ASP A 725 3.31 -40.07 -6.63
CA ASP A 725 3.74 -39.08 -7.61
C ASP A 725 4.89 -39.60 -8.46
N THR A 726 4.87 -39.19 -9.74
CA THR A 726 5.98 -39.37 -10.68
C THR A 726 6.33 -38.02 -11.29
N GLY A 727 7.56 -37.90 -11.75
CA GLY A 727 7.97 -36.66 -12.39
C GLY A 727 9.41 -36.71 -12.89
N LYS A 728 9.86 -35.51 -13.25
CA LYS A 728 11.23 -35.29 -13.71
C LYS A 728 11.86 -34.14 -12.96
N HIS A 729 13.13 -34.28 -12.66
CA HIS A 729 13.99 -33.18 -12.24
C HIS A 729 15.23 -33.20 -13.12
N GLN A 730 15.43 -32.14 -13.90
CA GLN A 730 16.43 -32.09 -14.96
C GLN A 730 16.27 -33.27 -15.94
N SER A 731 17.25 -34.17 -16.01
CA SER A 731 17.24 -35.38 -16.84
C SER A 731 16.80 -36.66 -16.09
N SER A 732 16.64 -36.61 -14.76
CA SER A 732 16.33 -37.78 -13.94
C SER A 732 14.86 -37.94 -13.68
N ASN A 733 14.33 -39.16 -13.83
CA ASN A 733 12.95 -39.48 -13.44
C ASN A 733 12.91 -39.90 -11.97
N TYR A 734 11.78 -39.69 -11.32
CA TYR A 734 11.52 -40.18 -9.97
C TYR A 734 10.11 -40.73 -9.86
N SER A 735 9.92 -41.63 -8.87
CA SER A 735 8.60 -41.97 -8.33
C SER A 735 8.62 -41.95 -6.81
N ALA A 736 7.57 -41.41 -6.22
CA ALA A 736 7.46 -41.24 -4.77
C ALA A 736 6.14 -41.78 -4.26
N ASP A 737 6.18 -42.58 -3.20
CA ASP A 737 5.03 -43.09 -2.47
C ASP A 737 4.92 -42.41 -1.11
N LEU A 738 3.72 -42.01 -0.74
CA LEU A 738 3.42 -41.48 0.60
C LEU A 738 2.37 -42.32 1.28
N ARG A 739 2.60 -42.61 2.57
CA ARG A 739 1.60 -43.20 3.46
C ARG A 739 1.60 -42.42 4.76
N GLY A 740 0.41 -42.19 5.34
CA GLY A 740 0.33 -41.40 6.56
C GLY A 740 -0.99 -41.53 7.30
N ILE A 741 -1.00 -40.96 8.48
CA ILE A 741 -2.19 -40.85 9.34
C ILE A 741 -2.27 -39.41 9.83
N ARG A 742 -3.49 -38.83 9.77
CA ARG A 742 -3.77 -37.50 10.31
C ARG A 742 -4.94 -37.58 11.31
N LEU A 743 -4.76 -36.89 12.43
CA LEU A 743 -5.75 -36.73 13.48
C LEU A 743 -6.00 -35.26 13.77
N ASP A 744 -7.19 -34.80 13.47
CA ASP A 744 -7.64 -33.43 13.82
C ASP A 744 -8.59 -33.49 15.01
N ILE A 745 -8.34 -32.71 16.05
CA ILE A 745 -9.16 -32.62 17.27
C ILE A 745 -9.61 -31.18 17.45
N LEU A 746 -10.87 -30.94 17.65
CA LEU A 746 -11.47 -29.65 17.94
C LEU A 746 -12.27 -29.69 19.24
N HIS A 747 -11.92 -28.81 20.16
CA HIS A 747 -12.63 -28.63 21.42
C HIS A 747 -13.07 -27.17 21.60
N PHE A 748 -14.33 -26.97 21.96
CA PHE A 748 -14.91 -25.67 22.26
C PHE A 748 -15.06 -25.49 23.78
N PHE A 749 -14.59 -24.40 24.33
CA PHE A 749 -14.78 -24.00 25.73
C PHE A 749 -16.08 -23.22 25.91
N SER A 750 -17.22 -23.82 25.57
CA SER A 750 -18.52 -23.13 25.54
C SER A 750 -18.44 -21.87 24.66
N SER A 751 -18.74 -20.67 25.21
CA SER A 751 -18.66 -19.41 24.49
C SER A 751 -17.30 -18.70 24.65
N LYS A 752 -16.34 -19.31 25.37
CA LYS A 752 -15.09 -18.64 25.78
C LYS A 752 -13.90 -18.92 24.89
N GLY A 753 -13.98 -19.85 23.94
CA GLY A 753 -12.86 -20.14 23.06
C GLY A 753 -12.85 -21.52 22.44
N ARG A 754 -11.76 -21.83 21.76
CA ARG A 754 -11.55 -23.14 21.12
C ARG A 754 -10.09 -23.57 21.27
N LEU A 755 -9.90 -24.89 21.31
CA LEU A 755 -8.61 -25.56 21.13
C LEU A 755 -8.69 -26.45 19.90
N GLN A 756 -7.76 -26.32 18.99
CA GLN A 756 -7.63 -27.16 17.80
C GLN A 756 -6.25 -27.80 17.81
N GLY A 757 -6.20 -29.13 17.67
CA GLY A 757 -4.99 -29.90 17.54
C GLY A 757 -5.00 -30.66 16.21
N ARG A 758 -3.91 -30.63 15.47
CA ARG A 758 -3.65 -31.47 14.30
C ARG A 758 -2.36 -32.24 14.52
N PHE A 759 -2.44 -33.55 14.39
CA PHE A 759 -1.32 -34.46 14.50
C PHE A 759 -1.21 -35.25 13.19
N GLU A 760 -0.02 -35.33 12.64
CA GLU A 760 0.25 -36.01 11.39
C GLU A 760 1.54 -36.82 11.50
N TRP A 761 1.48 -38.06 11.07
CA TRP A 761 2.63 -38.89 10.84
C TRP A 761 2.57 -39.45 9.42
N SER A 762 3.62 -39.29 8.66
CA SER A 762 3.71 -39.74 7.28
C SER A 762 5.12 -40.23 6.97
N THR A 763 5.19 -41.17 6.04
CA THR A 763 6.46 -41.72 5.50
C THR A 763 6.42 -41.58 4.00
N VAL A 764 7.48 -41.01 3.43
CA VAL A 764 7.69 -40.89 1.99
C VAL A 764 8.86 -41.77 1.57
N SER A 765 8.62 -42.69 0.63
CA SER A 765 9.64 -43.49 -0.04
C SER A 765 9.86 -42.96 -1.45
N LEU A 766 11.11 -42.92 -1.89
CA LEU A 766 11.55 -42.45 -3.19
C LEU A 766 12.24 -43.53 -3.95
N ASP A 767 11.82 -43.79 -5.17
CA ASP A 767 12.52 -44.59 -6.17
C ASP A 767 13.00 -43.63 -7.26
N SER A 768 14.33 -43.39 -7.29
CA SER A 768 14.94 -42.41 -8.19
C SER A 768 16.44 -42.68 -8.29
N GLU A 769 17.03 -42.44 -9.46
CA GLU A 769 18.48 -42.36 -9.65
C GLU A 769 19.09 -41.15 -8.92
N ALA A 770 18.31 -40.05 -8.79
CA ALA A 770 18.66 -38.89 -7.98
C ALA A 770 17.95 -38.98 -6.61
N ALA A 771 18.69 -38.97 -5.49
CA ALA A 771 18.17 -39.08 -4.13
C ALA A 771 17.41 -37.81 -3.70
N TYR A 772 16.50 -37.32 -4.55
CA TYR A 772 15.90 -35.99 -4.32
C TYR A 772 14.44 -35.90 -4.76
N LEU A 773 13.61 -35.26 -3.89
CA LEU A 773 12.19 -35.10 -4.06
C LEU A 773 11.83 -33.63 -4.31
N PRO A 774 11.22 -33.27 -5.47
CA PRO A 774 10.76 -31.91 -5.71
C PRO A 774 9.74 -31.42 -4.67
N PRO A 775 9.73 -30.13 -4.32
CA PRO A 775 8.81 -29.58 -3.33
C PRO A 775 7.34 -29.65 -3.75
N GLU A 776 7.03 -29.79 -5.04
CA GLU A 776 5.68 -30.00 -5.56
C GLU A 776 5.20 -31.44 -5.42
N ALA A 777 6.12 -32.43 -5.28
CA ALA A 777 5.77 -33.83 -5.18
C ALA A 777 5.17 -34.16 -3.80
N VAL A 778 4.26 -35.15 -3.76
CA VAL A 778 3.58 -35.66 -2.56
C VAL A 778 3.11 -34.53 -1.61
N ARG A 779 2.61 -33.43 -2.19
CA ARG A 779 2.12 -32.24 -1.48
C ARG A 779 3.15 -31.59 -0.54
N GLY A 780 4.43 -31.64 -0.87
CA GLY A 780 5.52 -31.00 -0.11
C GLY A 780 5.94 -31.76 1.15
N HIS A 781 5.55 -33.02 1.29
CA HIS A 781 6.08 -33.87 2.37
C HIS A 781 7.57 -34.15 2.14
N ALA A 782 8.32 -34.21 3.22
CA ALA A 782 9.74 -34.54 3.16
C ALA A 782 9.96 -36.04 2.96
N LEU A 783 11.13 -36.38 2.42
CA LEU A 783 11.57 -37.78 2.28
C LEU A 783 11.75 -38.40 3.67
N GLY A 784 11.38 -39.68 3.79
CA GLY A 784 11.45 -40.46 5.03
C GLY A 784 10.27 -40.13 5.97
N ASP A 785 10.50 -40.34 7.27
CA ASP A 785 9.48 -40.14 8.29
C ASP A 785 9.31 -38.66 8.63
N THR A 786 8.06 -38.21 8.63
CA THR A 786 7.68 -36.86 9.05
C THR A 786 6.65 -36.96 10.20
N ARG A 787 6.89 -36.23 11.27
CA ARG A 787 5.96 -36.05 12.38
C ARG A 787 5.66 -34.56 12.54
N LYS A 788 4.38 -34.22 12.51
CA LYS A 788 3.92 -32.85 12.68
C LYS A 788 2.84 -32.77 13.76
N ALA A 789 2.91 -31.76 14.59
CA ALA A 789 1.83 -31.38 15.49
C ALA A 789 1.61 -29.87 15.43
N ASN A 790 0.39 -29.44 15.23
CA ASN A 790 -0.03 -28.05 15.34
C ASN A 790 -1.15 -27.93 16.36
N ILE A 791 -0.94 -27.15 17.39
CA ILE A 791 -1.94 -26.92 18.45
C ILE A 791 -2.21 -25.43 18.50
N GLN A 792 -3.47 -25.04 18.32
CA GLN A 792 -3.91 -23.64 18.35
C GLN A 792 -4.99 -23.48 19.44
N GLY A 793 -4.74 -22.60 20.39
CA GLY A 793 -5.66 -22.21 21.44
C GLY A 793 -6.09 -20.76 21.27
N HIS A 794 -7.40 -20.51 21.28
CA HIS A 794 -7.96 -19.16 21.34
C HIS A 794 -8.92 -19.10 22.53
N ILE A 795 -8.67 -18.22 23.48
CA ILE A 795 -9.46 -18.09 24.71
C ILE A 795 -9.82 -16.64 24.93
N LEU A 796 -11.12 -16.35 25.10
CA LEU A 796 -11.64 -15.07 25.54
C LEU A 796 -11.71 -15.06 27.07
N LEU A 797 -10.83 -14.32 27.74
CA LEU A 797 -10.82 -14.19 29.20
C LEU A 797 -11.97 -13.27 29.68
N ARG A 798 -12.20 -12.16 28.96
CA ARG A 798 -13.30 -11.20 29.13
C ARG A 798 -13.69 -10.63 27.77
N GLN A 799 -14.73 -9.80 27.72
CA GLN A 799 -15.17 -9.15 26.47
C GLN A 799 -14.05 -8.40 25.75
N ASN A 800 -13.06 -7.91 26.50
CA ASN A 800 -11.98 -7.06 26.00
C ASN A 800 -10.60 -7.75 26.01
N PHE A 801 -10.48 -9.03 26.39
CA PHE A 801 -9.21 -9.74 26.43
C PHE A 801 -9.27 -11.08 25.74
N SER A 802 -8.36 -11.33 24.80
CA SER A 802 -8.17 -12.65 24.19
C SER A 802 -6.72 -13.10 24.26
N ILE A 803 -6.53 -14.41 24.41
CA ILE A 803 -5.22 -15.07 24.33
C ILE A 803 -5.26 -16.03 23.15
N ASN A 804 -4.27 -15.95 22.28
CA ASN A 804 -3.98 -16.89 21.24
C ASN A 804 -2.65 -17.58 21.53
N VAL A 805 -2.61 -18.90 21.45
CA VAL A 805 -1.38 -19.69 21.56
C VAL A 805 -1.31 -20.64 20.40
N THR A 806 -0.19 -20.67 19.70
CA THR A 806 0.07 -21.62 18.62
C THR A 806 1.36 -22.38 18.94
N ILE A 807 1.32 -23.68 18.94
CA ILE A 807 2.46 -24.57 19.13
C ILE A 807 2.61 -25.40 17.87
N ASN A 808 3.74 -25.30 17.21
CA ASN A 808 4.11 -26.09 16.04
C ASN A 808 5.26 -27.01 16.41
N TYR A 809 5.13 -28.30 16.13
CA TYR A 809 6.18 -29.30 16.22
C TYR A 809 6.37 -29.95 14.85
N ILE A 810 7.60 -30.08 14.41
CA ILE A 810 7.98 -30.84 13.22
C ILE A 810 9.26 -31.60 13.49
N SER A 811 9.29 -32.84 13.03
CA SER A 811 10.49 -33.66 12.98
C SER A 811 10.50 -34.41 11.65
N ASP A 812 11.46 -34.08 10.78
CA ASP A 812 11.69 -34.72 9.49
C ASP A 812 13.18 -34.60 9.11
N ILE A 813 13.56 -34.96 7.91
CA ILE A 813 14.94 -34.88 7.43
C ILE A 813 15.50 -33.44 7.41
N ARG A 814 14.62 -32.42 7.41
CA ARG A 814 14.95 -30.99 7.36
C ARG A 814 15.07 -30.39 8.75
N TYR A 815 14.29 -30.91 9.71
CA TYR A 815 14.15 -30.38 11.06
C TYR A 815 14.21 -31.49 12.10
N ASP A 816 15.19 -31.44 12.97
CA ASP A 816 15.31 -32.39 14.08
C ASP A 816 14.57 -31.86 15.33
N ASN A 817 13.37 -32.42 15.59
CA ASN A 817 12.54 -32.08 16.75
C ASN A 817 12.32 -30.59 16.98
N PHE A 818 12.04 -29.86 15.91
CA PHE A 818 11.84 -28.42 15.99
C PHE A 818 10.49 -28.07 16.61
N ILE A 819 10.49 -27.19 17.61
CA ILE A 819 9.31 -26.68 18.29
C ILE A 819 9.30 -25.15 18.17
N ASN A 820 8.21 -24.60 17.69
CA ASN A 820 7.95 -23.15 17.65
C ASN A 820 6.68 -22.85 18.47
N ILE A 821 6.79 -21.94 19.44
CA ILE A 821 5.68 -21.51 20.28
C ILE A 821 5.47 -20.01 20.10
N MET A 822 4.28 -19.64 19.65
CA MET A 822 3.85 -18.25 19.49
C MET A 822 2.70 -17.95 20.43
N GLY A 823 2.81 -16.87 21.21
CA GLY A 823 1.75 -16.39 22.12
C GLY A 823 1.39 -14.94 21.77
N GLU A 824 0.08 -14.66 21.72
CA GLU A 824 -0.43 -13.31 21.50
C GLU A 824 -1.52 -12.99 22.53
N ILE A 825 -1.41 -11.82 23.15
CA ILE A 825 -2.45 -11.27 24.03
C ILE A 825 -3.00 -10.02 23.37
N ARG A 826 -4.31 -9.99 23.14
CA ARG A 826 -5.00 -8.81 22.59
C ARG A 826 -5.91 -8.20 23.64
N ALA A 827 -5.75 -6.92 23.88
CA ALA A 827 -6.62 -6.09 24.70
C ALA A 827 -7.35 -5.08 23.79
N TYR A 828 -8.66 -4.97 23.92
CA TYR A 828 -9.48 -3.99 23.20
C TYR A 828 -9.95 -2.95 24.23
N PHE A 829 -9.58 -1.69 24.07
CA PHE A 829 -9.92 -0.56 24.93
C PHE A 829 -11.02 0.31 24.35
#